data_0dc9db24f2c1486dd2d16060159c2e1f
#
_entry.id   0dc9db24f2c1486dd2d16060159c2e1f
#
_cell.length_a   1.000
_cell.length_b   1.000
_cell.length_c   1.000
_cell.angle_alpha   90.00
_cell.angle_beta   90.00
_cell.angle_gamma   90.00
#
_symmetry.space_group_name_H-M   'P 1'
#
loop_
_entity.id
_entity.type
_entity.pdbx_description
1 polymer ?
#
loop_
_entity_poly.entity_id
_entity_poly.type
_entity_poly.pdbx_seq_one_letter_code
_entity_poly.pdbx_strand_id
1 'polypeptide(L)'
;MKMNVTETVKQACGHWPRILPALGVPVIKNRHQACPVCGGSDRFRFDDKEGRGTWFCNQCGAGDGLKLVEKVFGVSASEAAGKVSALTGSLPPVAEDIIAVAEAETDASRKVAATLAVSLMEKTRPATGNAYLTRKGFPALECLTLTTTHKTGGVSYRAGDVVVPLKDDTGAVVNVQLINADGLKRTLKGGAVKGAWHLIEGKKEAGKRLWIAEGYATALTVHHLTGETVMVALSSVNLLSLASLARQKHPACQIVLAADRDLSGNGQTKAAAAAQACEGIVALPPVFGDWNDAFMQQGEDATRKAIYGAIRPPAESPFDTMSEAEFTAMSTSEKAMRVHEHYGEALAVDANGQLLSRYEAGTWKIIPPSDFARDVAGLFQRLRAPFSSGRIASVVDTLKLIIPQQAAPARRLIGFRNGVLDTLTGVFSPHSKSHWLRTLCDVDFTPPVEGETLETHAPNFWRWLDRAASGNAEKRDVILAALFMVLANRYDWQLFLEVTGPGGSGKSILAEIATLLAGEDNATSATIETLESPRERAALIGFSLIRLPDQEKWSGDGAGLKAITGGDAVSVDPKYRDAYSAYIPAVILAVNNNPMRFTDRSGGVSRRRVIIHFPEQIAPEERDPQLKDKIACELAIIVRQLMQQFSDPMTARTLLQSQQNSDEALSIKRDADPTFDFCGYLEALPQTNGMFMGNANIIPRQPRNYLYHAYLVYMEANGYKHVLSLKMFGLGLPMMLKEYGLNYDKRHTKQGTQTNLTLREDSNGDWLPKCDGSIAT
;
A
#
# COMPACT_ATOMS: atom_id res chain seq x y z
N MET A 1 -35.45 14.03 7.31
CA MET A 1 -35.34 13.22 6.07
C MET A 1 -33.91 13.23 5.59
N LYS A 2 -33.25 12.06 5.48
CA LYS A 2 -31.94 12.00 4.82
C LYS A 2 -32.15 12.26 3.33
N MET A 3 -31.64 13.38 2.82
CA MET A 3 -31.74 13.73 1.40
C MET A 3 -30.95 12.74 0.55
N ASN A 4 -31.59 12.22 -0.50
CA ASN A 4 -30.97 11.27 -1.41
C ASN A 4 -30.11 12.03 -2.44
N VAL A 5 -28.79 12.05 -2.26
CA VAL A 5 -27.82 12.71 -3.13
C VAL A 5 -28.00 12.31 -4.60
N THR A 6 -28.25 11.03 -4.85
CA THR A 6 -28.43 10.49 -6.21
C THR A 6 -29.65 11.06 -6.90
N GLU A 7 -30.75 11.27 -6.18
CA GLU A 7 -31.98 11.85 -6.71
C GLU A 7 -31.80 13.32 -7.03
N THR A 8 -31.12 14.06 -6.15
CA THR A 8 -30.82 15.49 -6.39
C THR A 8 -29.92 15.69 -7.62
N VAL A 9 -28.92 14.82 -7.82
CA VAL A 9 -28.05 14.89 -9.01
C VAL A 9 -28.84 14.60 -10.29
N LYS A 10 -29.77 13.66 -10.26
CA LYS A 10 -30.67 13.40 -11.41
C LYS A 10 -31.57 14.61 -11.74
N GLN A 11 -32.16 15.23 -10.72
CA GLN A 11 -33.01 16.41 -10.90
C GLN A 11 -32.21 17.64 -11.36
N ALA A 12 -30.95 17.76 -10.99
CA ALA A 12 -30.07 18.85 -11.40
C ALA A 12 -29.48 18.64 -12.81
N CYS A 13 -29.60 17.48 -13.40
CA CYS A 13 -29.05 17.15 -14.71
C CYS A 13 -29.72 18.08 -15.80
N GLY A 14 -28.88 18.71 -16.62
CA GLY A 14 -29.30 19.70 -17.61
C GLY A 14 -29.52 21.12 -17.08
N HIS A 15 -29.58 21.29 -15.76
CA HIS A 15 -29.83 22.61 -15.12
C HIS A 15 -28.57 23.27 -14.53
N TRP A 16 -27.42 22.62 -14.55
CA TRP A 16 -26.17 23.11 -13.94
C TRP A 16 -25.75 24.51 -14.39
N PRO A 17 -25.90 24.91 -15.69
CA PRO A 17 -25.59 26.27 -16.12
C PRO A 17 -26.43 27.33 -15.45
N ARG A 18 -27.58 26.99 -14.86
CA ARG A 18 -28.48 27.89 -14.10
C ARG A 18 -28.26 27.73 -12.59
N ILE A 19 -28.09 26.51 -12.11
CA ILE A 19 -27.92 26.20 -10.68
C ILE A 19 -26.63 26.83 -10.13
N LEU A 20 -25.50 26.68 -10.84
CA LEU A 20 -24.22 27.19 -10.36
C LEU A 20 -24.20 28.72 -10.20
N PRO A 21 -24.64 29.53 -11.19
CA PRO A 21 -24.75 30.97 -11.00
C PRO A 21 -25.75 31.38 -9.92
N ALA A 22 -26.87 30.66 -9.76
CA ALA A 22 -27.84 30.91 -8.70
C ALA A 22 -27.29 30.62 -7.30
N LEU A 23 -26.30 29.72 -7.19
CA LEU A 23 -25.53 29.49 -5.98
C LEU A 23 -24.36 30.46 -5.79
N GLY A 24 -24.20 31.46 -6.66
CA GLY A 24 -23.10 32.42 -6.62
C GLY A 24 -21.79 31.89 -7.21
N VAL A 25 -21.84 30.82 -7.99
CA VAL A 25 -20.69 30.23 -8.69
C VAL A 25 -20.77 30.57 -10.17
N PRO A 26 -20.19 31.70 -10.63
CA PRO A 26 -20.28 32.10 -12.02
C PRO A 26 -19.46 31.16 -12.92
N VAL A 27 -20.14 30.56 -13.91
CA VAL A 27 -19.52 29.67 -14.89
C VAL A 27 -20.01 30.01 -16.29
N ILE A 28 -19.10 30.00 -17.26
CA ILE A 28 -19.42 30.17 -18.68
C ILE A 28 -19.06 28.87 -19.39
N LYS A 29 -20.04 28.28 -20.08
CA LYS A 29 -19.86 26.98 -20.75
C LYS A 29 -18.83 27.07 -21.89
N ASN A 30 -17.96 26.08 -21.98
CA ASN A 30 -16.94 25.90 -23.03
C ASN A 30 -15.93 27.07 -23.15
N ARG A 31 -15.74 27.86 -22.09
CA ARG A 31 -14.77 28.96 -22.04
C ARG A 31 -13.75 28.74 -20.93
N HIS A 32 -12.48 29.02 -21.19
CA HIS A 32 -11.46 29.12 -20.17
C HIS A 32 -11.69 30.37 -19.32
N GLN A 33 -11.62 30.22 -18.01
CA GLN A 33 -11.94 31.28 -17.04
C GLN A 33 -11.21 31.03 -15.69
N ALA A 34 -11.33 32.02 -14.80
CA ALA A 34 -10.85 31.87 -13.44
C ALA A 34 -11.55 30.70 -12.73
N CYS A 35 -10.82 29.90 -11.95
CA CYS A 35 -11.40 28.78 -11.20
C CYS A 35 -12.18 29.29 -9.99
N PRO A 36 -13.45 28.90 -9.82
CA PRO A 36 -14.24 29.31 -8.66
C PRO A 36 -13.69 28.78 -7.31
N VAL A 37 -12.83 27.77 -7.34
CA VAL A 37 -12.23 27.15 -6.14
C VAL A 37 -10.86 27.75 -5.81
N CYS A 38 -9.94 27.80 -6.80
CA CYS A 38 -8.54 28.18 -6.57
C CYS A 38 -8.08 29.45 -7.28
N GLY A 39 -9.00 30.20 -7.96
CA GLY A 39 -8.68 31.41 -8.67
C GLY A 39 -7.89 31.19 -9.97
N GLY A 40 -7.02 32.14 -10.32
CA GLY A 40 -6.26 32.14 -11.58
C GLY A 40 -7.09 32.75 -12.72
N SER A 41 -6.49 32.95 -13.90
CA SER A 41 -7.13 33.68 -14.99
C SER A 41 -7.85 32.79 -16.01
N ASP A 42 -7.29 31.59 -16.36
CA ASP A 42 -7.76 30.80 -17.50
C ASP A 42 -7.66 29.28 -17.29
N ARG A 43 -7.44 28.82 -16.05
CA ARG A 43 -7.17 27.42 -15.71
C ARG A 43 -8.40 26.52 -15.55
N PHE A 44 -9.60 27.11 -15.54
CA PHE A 44 -10.87 26.42 -15.34
C PHE A 44 -11.72 26.47 -16.59
N ARG A 45 -12.33 25.31 -16.92
CA ARG A 45 -13.29 25.18 -18.00
C ARG A 45 -14.50 24.39 -17.52
N PHE A 46 -15.68 24.97 -17.74
CA PHE A 46 -16.97 24.33 -17.47
C PHE A 46 -17.51 23.76 -18.78
N ASP A 47 -17.57 22.45 -18.91
CA ASP A 47 -17.96 21.74 -20.15
C ASP A 47 -19.43 21.33 -20.17
N ASP A 48 -20.02 21.06 -19.00
CA ASP A 48 -21.39 20.56 -18.82
C ASP A 48 -21.74 19.40 -19.77
N LYS A 49 -20.85 18.42 -19.85
CA LYS A 49 -21.06 17.23 -20.71
C LYS A 49 -22.25 16.44 -20.20
N GLU A 50 -23.14 16.05 -21.08
CA GLU A 50 -24.33 15.25 -20.77
C GLU A 50 -25.24 15.93 -19.73
N GLY A 51 -25.17 17.26 -19.60
CA GLY A 51 -25.94 18.00 -18.60
C GLY A 51 -25.53 17.74 -17.15
N ARG A 52 -24.37 17.11 -16.92
CA ARG A 52 -23.90 16.73 -15.57
C ARG A 52 -23.15 17.84 -14.84
N GLY A 53 -22.99 19.01 -15.43
CA GLY A 53 -22.23 20.11 -14.86
C GLY A 53 -20.72 19.83 -14.80
N THR A 54 -20.20 19.06 -15.75
CA THR A 54 -18.79 18.67 -15.76
C THR A 54 -17.85 19.85 -15.96
N TRP A 55 -16.73 19.83 -15.26
CA TRP A 55 -15.72 20.86 -15.30
C TRP A 55 -14.30 20.27 -15.15
N PHE A 56 -13.32 21.06 -15.55
CA PHE A 56 -11.90 20.73 -15.40
C PHE A 56 -11.11 21.99 -15.01
N CYS A 57 -10.16 21.83 -14.09
CA CYS A 57 -9.20 22.85 -13.70
C CYS A 57 -7.81 22.23 -13.58
N ASN A 58 -6.80 22.85 -14.17
CA ASN A 58 -5.42 22.36 -14.15
C ASN A 58 -4.83 22.15 -12.74
N GLN A 59 -5.39 22.82 -11.73
CA GLN A 59 -4.94 22.70 -10.34
C GLN A 59 -5.90 21.92 -9.45
N CYS A 60 -7.21 22.07 -9.63
CA CYS A 60 -8.22 21.42 -8.78
C CYS A 60 -8.68 20.06 -9.29
N GLY A 61 -8.26 19.64 -10.50
CA GLY A 61 -8.70 18.41 -11.17
C GLY A 61 -10.03 18.57 -11.89
N ALA A 62 -10.77 17.47 -12.05
CA ALA A 62 -12.04 17.40 -12.75
C ALA A 62 -13.18 16.99 -11.79
N GLY A 63 -14.41 17.26 -12.18
CA GLY A 63 -15.60 16.84 -11.44
C GLY A 63 -16.90 17.13 -12.19
N ASP A 64 -18.01 16.79 -11.54
CA ASP A 64 -19.35 17.18 -11.95
C ASP A 64 -19.85 18.41 -11.19
N GLY A 65 -21.08 18.85 -11.48
CA GLY A 65 -21.66 20.05 -10.87
C GLY A 65 -21.78 19.96 -9.34
N LEU A 66 -22.13 18.78 -8.79
CA LEU A 66 -22.22 18.60 -7.35
C LEU A 66 -20.83 18.70 -6.71
N LYS A 67 -19.82 18.10 -7.33
CA LYS A 67 -18.43 18.17 -6.86
C LYS A 67 -17.86 19.59 -6.90
N LEU A 68 -18.32 20.40 -7.85
CA LEU A 68 -17.95 21.82 -7.87
C LEU A 68 -18.55 22.56 -6.67
N VAL A 69 -19.83 22.33 -6.36
CA VAL A 69 -20.51 22.92 -5.19
C VAL A 69 -19.81 22.49 -3.89
N GLU A 70 -19.47 21.20 -3.73
CA GLU A 70 -18.70 20.72 -2.56
C GLU A 70 -17.39 21.51 -2.38
N LYS A 71 -16.63 21.65 -3.47
CA LYS A 71 -15.30 22.29 -3.41
C LYS A 71 -15.38 23.81 -3.20
N VAL A 72 -16.34 24.48 -3.81
CA VAL A 72 -16.50 25.95 -3.68
C VAL A 72 -16.96 26.33 -2.28
N PHE A 73 -17.87 25.56 -1.69
CA PHE A 73 -18.44 25.86 -0.38
C PHE A 73 -17.75 25.13 0.78
N GLY A 74 -16.83 24.19 0.50
CA GLY A 74 -16.14 23.42 1.54
C GLY A 74 -17.08 22.52 2.35
N VAL A 75 -18.13 21.98 1.72
CA VAL A 75 -19.20 21.23 2.38
C VAL A 75 -19.21 19.75 1.93
N SER A 76 -19.88 18.89 2.70
CA SER A 76 -20.08 17.49 2.34
C SER A 76 -21.03 17.32 1.14
N ALA A 77 -20.98 16.15 0.48
CA ALA A 77 -21.88 15.82 -0.64
C ALA A 77 -23.38 15.95 -0.27
N SER A 78 -23.74 15.61 0.97
CA SER A 78 -25.10 15.72 1.46
C SER A 78 -25.55 17.19 1.64
N GLU A 79 -24.68 18.05 2.13
CA GLU A 79 -24.96 19.48 2.28
C GLU A 79 -24.96 20.20 0.93
N ALA A 80 -24.06 19.83 0.02
CA ALA A 80 -24.06 20.30 -1.36
C ALA A 80 -25.37 19.94 -2.08
N ALA A 81 -25.82 18.69 -1.95
CA ALA A 81 -27.11 18.24 -2.47
C ALA A 81 -28.28 19.05 -1.87
N GLY A 82 -28.21 19.42 -0.60
CA GLY A 82 -29.16 20.29 0.06
C GLY A 82 -29.28 21.66 -0.60
N LYS A 83 -28.14 22.28 -0.87
CA LYS A 83 -28.10 23.61 -1.57
C LYS A 83 -28.67 23.54 -2.99
N VAL A 84 -28.33 22.43 -3.70
CA VAL A 84 -28.82 22.19 -5.07
C VAL A 84 -30.34 21.91 -5.09
N SER A 85 -30.82 21.04 -4.19
CA SER A 85 -32.23 20.67 -4.10
C SER A 85 -33.16 21.85 -3.79
N ALA A 86 -32.67 22.81 -3.01
CA ALA A 86 -33.44 24.06 -2.73
C ALA A 86 -33.73 24.86 -3.99
N LEU A 87 -32.94 24.72 -5.04
CA LEU A 87 -33.10 25.42 -6.31
C LEU A 87 -33.81 24.59 -7.37
N THR A 88 -33.66 23.27 -7.37
CA THR A 88 -34.25 22.39 -8.40
C THR A 88 -35.77 22.38 -8.38
N GLY A 89 -36.39 22.54 -7.20
CA GLY A 89 -37.86 22.62 -7.09
C GLY A 89 -38.53 23.87 -7.72
N SER A 90 -37.75 24.88 -8.07
CA SER A 90 -38.22 26.13 -8.68
C SER A 90 -37.87 26.30 -10.16
N LEU A 91 -37.15 25.29 -10.74
CA LEU A 91 -36.74 25.36 -12.15
C LEU A 91 -37.83 24.77 -13.06
N PRO A 92 -38.12 25.41 -14.22
CA PRO A 92 -39.01 24.82 -15.20
C PRO A 92 -38.44 23.51 -15.75
N PRO A 93 -39.28 22.55 -16.18
CA PRO A 93 -38.82 21.32 -16.82
C PRO A 93 -37.92 21.67 -18.03
N VAL A 94 -36.86 20.88 -18.25
CA VAL A 94 -36.04 20.99 -19.45
C VAL A 94 -36.93 20.72 -20.64
N ALA A 95 -37.01 21.66 -21.58
CA ALA A 95 -37.83 21.46 -22.77
C ALA A 95 -37.31 20.23 -23.53
N GLU A 96 -38.19 19.29 -23.86
CA GLU A 96 -37.89 18.06 -24.60
C GLU A 96 -37.15 18.35 -25.90
N ASP A 97 -37.36 19.53 -26.49
CA ASP A 97 -36.69 20.02 -27.70
C ASP A 97 -35.16 20.17 -27.54
N ILE A 98 -34.64 20.52 -26.35
CA ILE A 98 -33.19 20.66 -26.14
C ILE A 98 -32.49 19.29 -26.09
N ILE A 99 -33.16 18.30 -25.51
CA ILE A 99 -32.65 16.90 -25.46
C ILE A 99 -32.72 16.34 -26.89
N ALA A 100 -33.78 16.53 -27.61
CA ALA A 100 -33.95 16.07 -28.99
C ALA A 100 -32.92 16.70 -29.94
N VAL A 101 -32.60 18.00 -29.80
CA VAL A 101 -31.56 18.67 -30.61
C VAL A 101 -30.16 18.11 -30.29
N ALA A 102 -29.85 17.90 -29.03
CA ALA A 102 -28.53 17.31 -28.61
C ALA A 102 -28.38 15.86 -29.09
N GLU A 103 -29.43 15.06 -29.02
CA GLU A 103 -29.46 13.71 -29.56
C GLU A 103 -29.35 13.70 -31.09
N ALA A 104 -30.03 14.61 -31.81
CA ALA A 104 -29.96 14.74 -33.25
C ALA A 104 -28.54 15.18 -33.72
N GLU A 105 -27.88 16.11 -33.01
CA GLU A 105 -26.48 16.48 -33.30
C GLU A 105 -25.51 15.30 -33.04
N THR A 106 -25.75 14.52 -32.01
CA THR A 106 -24.96 13.33 -31.71
C THR A 106 -25.16 12.27 -32.80
N ASP A 107 -26.37 12.03 -33.27
CA ASP A 107 -26.67 11.07 -34.32
C ASP A 107 -26.15 11.50 -35.68
N ALA A 108 -26.22 12.77 -36.00
CA ALA A 108 -25.60 13.32 -37.22
C ALA A 108 -24.08 13.13 -37.21
N SER A 109 -23.44 13.38 -36.08
CA SER A 109 -22.00 13.16 -35.88
C SER A 109 -21.61 11.67 -36.03
N ARG A 110 -22.43 10.77 -35.48
CA ARG A 110 -22.27 9.32 -35.61
C ARG A 110 -22.38 8.86 -37.08
N LYS A 111 -23.36 9.35 -37.83
CA LYS A 111 -23.53 9.04 -39.26
C LYS A 111 -22.34 9.49 -40.09
N VAL A 112 -21.82 10.68 -39.85
CA VAL A 112 -20.62 11.19 -40.53
C VAL A 112 -19.42 10.34 -40.23
N ALA A 113 -19.21 9.97 -38.96
CA ALA A 113 -18.10 9.11 -38.56
C ALA A 113 -18.23 7.70 -39.13
N ALA A 114 -19.42 7.13 -39.20
CA ALA A 114 -19.67 5.82 -39.82
C ALA A 114 -19.37 5.82 -41.34
N THR A 115 -19.81 6.85 -42.04
CA THR A 115 -19.48 7.03 -43.49
C THR A 115 -17.97 7.13 -43.69
N LEU A 116 -17.27 7.88 -42.83
CA LEU A 116 -15.82 7.98 -42.88
C LEU A 116 -15.15 6.65 -42.54
N ALA A 117 -15.68 5.89 -41.57
CA ALA A 117 -15.17 4.57 -41.20
C ALA A 117 -15.26 3.61 -42.41
N VAL A 118 -16.39 3.57 -43.10
CA VAL A 118 -16.55 2.75 -44.32
C VAL A 118 -15.56 3.18 -45.41
N SER A 119 -15.43 4.48 -45.66
CA SER A 119 -14.44 4.99 -46.64
C SER A 119 -12.99 4.68 -46.26
N LEU A 120 -12.68 4.64 -44.97
CA LEU A 120 -11.36 4.22 -44.50
C LEU A 120 -11.13 2.72 -44.70
N MET A 121 -12.17 1.90 -44.48
CA MET A 121 -12.08 0.46 -44.76
C MET A 121 -11.75 0.12 -46.23
N GLU A 122 -12.29 0.90 -47.16
CA GLU A 122 -11.93 0.79 -48.60
C GLU A 122 -10.45 1.12 -48.89
N LYS A 123 -9.82 1.89 -47.99
CA LYS A 123 -8.40 2.29 -48.04
C LYS A 123 -7.52 1.43 -47.16
N THR A 124 -7.94 0.23 -46.82
CA THR A 124 -7.14 -0.75 -46.08
C THR A 124 -6.68 -1.88 -46.97
N ARG A 125 -5.61 -2.56 -46.55
CA ARG A 125 -5.18 -3.82 -47.10
C ARG A 125 -4.72 -4.77 -46.01
N PRO A 126 -4.89 -6.08 -46.14
CA PRO A 126 -4.24 -7.06 -45.29
C PRO A 126 -2.72 -6.95 -45.39
N ALA A 127 -2.02 -7.06 -44.29
CA ALA A 127 -0.57 -7.07 -44.24
C ALA A 127 -0.08 -7.88 -43.02
N THR A 128 1.05 -8.54 -43.17
CA THR A 128 1.81 -9.20 -42.11
C THR A 128 3.04 -8.35 -41.74
N GLY A 129 3.73 -8.70 -40.66
CA GLY A 129 4.96 -7.99 -40.25
C GLY A 129 4.72 -6.55 -39.76
N ASN A 130 3.50 -6.24 -39.31
CA ASN A 130 3.19 -4.94 -38.80
C ASN A 130 4.00 -4.63 -37.51
N ALA A 131 4.59 -3.42 -37.39
CA ALA A 131 5.48 -3.05 -36.32
C ALA A 131 4.81 -3.11 -34.94
N TYR A 132 3.53 -2.67 -34.83
CA TYR A 132 2.76 -2.77 -33.58
C TYR A 132 2.53 -4.23 -33.17
N LEU A 133 2.07 -5.07 -34.11
CA LEU A 133 1.83 -6.50 -33.84
C LEU A 133 3.12 -7.27 -33.54
N THR A 134 4.21 -6.96 -34.22
CA THR A 134 5.54 -7.55 -33.95
C THR A 134 5.94 -7.26 -32.50
N ARG A 135 5.79 -6.02 -32.05
CA ARG A 135 6.08 -5.64 -30.65
C ARG A 135 5.14 -6.31 -29.63
N LYS A 136 3.92 -6.68 -30.05
CA LYS A 136 2.95 -7.40 -29.24
C LYS A 136 3.07 -8.94 -29.33
N GLY A 137 4.12 -9.45 -29.96
CA GLY A 137 4.43 -10.88 -30.05
C GLY A 137 3.77 -11.60 -31.24
N PHE A 138 3.18 -10.86 -32.19
CA PHE A 138 2.44 -11.43 -33.33
C PHE A 138 3.01 -11.00 -34.72
N PRO A 139 4.31 -11.25 -35.00
CA PRO A 139 4.92 -10.76 -36.23
C PRO A 139 4.33 -11.39 -37.55
N ALA A 140 3.82 -12.60 -37.46
CA ALA A 140 3.25 -13.33 -38.59
C ALA A 140 1.74 -13.12 -38.76
N LEU A 141 1.08 -12.40 -37.83
CA LEU A 141 -0.37 -12.20 -37.87
C LEU A 141 -0.73 -11.19 -38.97
N GLU A 142 -1.69 -11.58 -39.81
CA GLU A 142 -2.28 -10.69 -40.79
C GLU A 142 -3.28 -9.74 -40.13
N CYS A 143 -3.16 -8.45 -40.44
CA CYS A 143 -4.07 -7.42 -39.95
C CYS A 143 -4.41 -6.42 -41.07
N LEU A 144 -5.52 -5.71 -40.90
CA LEU A 144 -5.87 -4.60 -41.78
C LEU A 144 -4.99 -3.39 -41.49
N THR A 145 -4.37 -2.83 -42.52
CA THR A 145 -3.50 -1.65 -42.41
C THR A 145 -3.94 -0.55 -43.37
N LEU A 146 -3.72 0.70 -43.00
CA LEU A 146 -3.95 1.87 -43.84
C LEU A 146 -3.06 1.79 -45.12
N THR A 147 -3.61 2.20 -46.23
CA THR A 147 -2.83 2.41 -47.48
C THR A 147 -2.39 3.87 -47.67
N THR A 148 -3.05 4.80 -46.95
CA THR A 148 -2.81 6.25 -46.99
C THR A 148 -2.78 6.84 -45.59
N THR A 149 -2.17 8.02 -45.46
CA THR A 149 -2.14 8.73 -44.16
C THR A 149 -3.50 9.31 -43.79
N HIS A 150 -3.90 9.13 -42.52
CA HIS A 150 -5.13 9.70 -41.97
C HIS A 150 -4.87 10.44 -40.64
N LYS A 151 -5.59 11.55 -40.39
CA LYS A 151 -5.49 12.29 -39.13
C LYS A 151 -6.81 12.21 -38.36
N THR A 152 -6.74 11.80 -37.09
CA THR A 152 -7.88 11.80 -36.17
C THR A 152 -7.43 12.12 -34.75
N GLY A 153 -8.24 12.87 -34.00
CA GLY A 153 -7.94 13.21 -32.61
C GLY A 153 -6.58 13.90 -32.38
N GLY A 154 -6.13 14.70 -33.37
CA GLY A 154 -4.83 15.39 -33.32
C GLY A 154 -3.62 14.51 -33.66
N VAL A 155 -3.82 13.22 -33.96
CA VAL A 155 -2.77 12.24 -34.26
C VAL A 155 -2.78 11.90 -35.74
N SER A 156 -1.62 11.77 -36.37
CA SER A 156 -1.43 11.34 -37.75
C SER A 156 -1.08 9.87 -37.79
N TYR A 157 -1.91 9.06 -38.45
CA TYR A 157 -1.68 7.63 -38.73
C TYR A 157 -1.20 7.48 -40.15
N ARG A 158 -0.17 6.68 -40.39
CA ARG A 158 0.52 6.53 -41.67
C ARG A 158 0.07 5.26 -42.38
N ALA A 159 0.41 5.15 -43.66
CA ALA A 159 0.31 3.89 -44.38
C ALA A 159 1.09 2.79 -43.60
N GLY A 160 0.46 1.64 -43.44
CA GLY A 160 0.99 0.55 -42.61
C GLY A 160 0.48 0.49 -41.16
N ASP A 161 -0.15 1.54 -40.65
CA ASP A 161 -0.76 1.52 -39.30
C ASP A 161 -2.02 0.66 -39.27
N VAL A 162 -2.28 0.01 -38.09
CA VAL A 162 -3.36 -0.97 -37.96
C VAL A 162 -4.73 -0.28 -37.92
N VAL A 163 -5.70 -0.91 -38.60
CA VAL A 163 -7.10 -0.51 -38.58
C VAL A 163 -7.95 -1.63 -37.96
N VAL A 164 -8.65 -1.33 -36.89
CA VAL A 164 -9.59 -2.24 -36.22
C VAL A 164 -11.01 -1.73 -36.42
N PRO A 165 -11.84 -2.40 -37.25
CA PRO A 165 -13.22 -1.98 -37.47
C PRO A 165 -14.10 -2.25 -36.26
N LEU A 166 -14.94 -1.30 -35.88
CA LEU A 166 -16.01 -1.46 -34.89
C LEU A 166 -17.35 -1.64 -35.62
N LYS A 167 -18.03 -2.71 -35.31
CA LYS A 167 -19.33 -3.05 -35.86
C LYS A 167 -20.40 -2.91 -34.78
N ASP A 168 -21.61 -2.57 -35.21
CA ASP A 168 -22.80 -2.60 -34.38
C ASP A 168 -23.47 -3.99 -34.37
N ASP A 169 -24.63 -4.09 -33.76
CA ASP A 169 -25.40 -5.32 -33.65
C ASP A 169 -26.01 -5.83 -34.98
N THR A 170 -26.06 -4.98 -36.00
CA THR A 170 -26.44 -5.35 -37.37
C THR A 170 -25.27 -5.87 -38.20
N GLY A 171 -24.02 -5.74 -37.71
CA GLY A 171 -22.79 -6.03 -38.41
C GLY A 171 -22.24 -4.88 -39.27
N ALA A 172 -22.91 -3.72 -39.26
CA ALA A 172 -22.45 -2.55 -39.98
C ALA A 172 -21.22 -1.91 -39.31
N VAL A 173 -20.25 -1.43 -40.09
CA VAL A 173 -19.08 -0.69 -39.57
C VAL A 173 -19.53 0.71 -39.18
N VAL A 174 -19.48 1.02 -37.88
CA VAL A 174 -19.90 2.30 -37.31
C VAL A 174 -18.73 3.18 -36.84
N ASN A 175 -17.54 2.59 -36.71
CA ASN A 175 -16.32 3.29 -36.35
C ASN A 175 -15.09 2.47 -36.74
N VAL A 176 -13.90 3.04 -36.61
CA VAL A 176 -12.62 2.32 -36.65
C VAL A 176 -11.71 2.82 -35.52
N GLN A 177 -10.90 1.93 -34.96
CA GLN A 177 -9.77 2.29 -34.13
C GLN A 177 -8.48 2.18 -34.95
N LEU A 178 -7.72 3.27 -34.99
CA LEU A 178 -6.40 3.32 -35.61
C LEU A 178 -5.32 3.12 -34.56
N ILE A 179 -4.31 2.31 -34.85
CA ILE A 179 -3.19 2.02 -33.94
C ILE A 179 -1.89 2.20 -34.71
N ASN A 180 -1.04 3.14 -34.25
CA ASN A 180 0.27 3.35 -34.89
C ASN A 180 1.35 2.38 -34.36
N ALA A 181 2.53 2.42 -34.95
CA ALA A 181 3.67 1.60 -34.55
C ALA A 181 4.05 1.74 -33.09
N ASP A 182 3.87 2.92 -32.47
CA ASP A 182 4.14 3.18 -31.06
C ASP A 182 3.02 2.69 -30.11
N GLY A 183 1.90 2.19 -30.68
CA GLY A 183 0.74 1.70 -29.93
C GLY A 183 -0.24 2.80 -29.49
N LEU A 184 -0.11 4.02 -29.99
CA LEU A 184 -1.09 5.08 -29.73
C LEU A 184 -2.38 4.76 -30.49
N LYS A 185 -3.50 4.72 -29.74
CA LYS A 185 -4.81 4.28 -30.25
C LYS A 185 -5.79 5.47 -30.27
N ARG A 186 -6.55 5.64 -31.35
CA ARG A 186 -7.66 6.60 -31.44
C ARG A 186 -8.79 6.04 -32.30
N THR A 187 -10.01 6.32 -31.89
CA THR A 187 -11.22 6.13 -32.73
C THR A 187 -11.52 7.41 -33.51
N LEU A 188 -12.37 7.33 -34.52
CA LEU A 188 -12.84 8.52 -35.22
C LEU A 188 -13.67 9.39 -34.27
N LYS A 189 -13.44 10.68 -34.34
CA LYS A 189 -14.14 11.66 -33.50
C LYS A 189 -15.65 11.67 -33.85
N GLY A 190 -16.49 11.59 -32.83
CA GLY A 190 -17.95 11.55 -32.97
C GLY A 190 -18.54 10.19 -33.35
N GLY A 191 -17.70 9.18 -33.65
CA GLY A 191 -18.17 7.84 -33.98
C GLY A 191 -18.64 7.04 -32.77
N ALA A 192 -19.56 6.11 -32.98
CA ALA A 192 -20.09 5.23 -31.96
C ALA A 192 -18.97 4.32 -31.40
N VAL A 193 -18.86 4.23 -30.08
CA VAL A 193 -18.03 3.28 -29.34
C VAL A 193 -18.89 2.42 -28.43
N LYS A 194 -19.83 3.04 -27.71
CA LYS A 194 -20.77 2.32 -26.84
C LYS A 194 -21.72 1.46 -27.70
N GLY A 195 -21.76 0.15 -27.41
CA GLY A 195 -22.55 -0.81 -28.16
C GLY A 195 -21.93 -1.26 -29.49
N ALA A 196 -20.72 -0.82 -29.82
CA ALA A 196 -19.97 -1.29 -30.99
C ALA A 196 -18.74 -2.11 -30.54
N TRP A 197 -18.36 -3.12 -31.30
CA TRP A 197 -17.25 -4.02 -30.97
C TRP A 197 -16.51 -4.48 -32.23
N HIS A 198 -15.33 -5.06 -32.00
CA HIS A 198 -14.62 -5.86 -32.99
C HIS A 198 -14.73 -7.33 -32.62
N LEU A 199 -14.84 -8.22 -33.60
CA LEU A 199 -14.93 -9.67 -33.37
C LEU A 199 -13.69 -10.36 -33.94
N ILE A 200 -13.03 -11.17 -33.12
CA ILE A 200 -12.00 -12.13 -33.53
C ILE A 200 -12.65 -13.52 -33.47
N GLU A 201 -12.92 -14.10 -34.63
CA GLU A 201 -13.64 -15.36 -34.75
C GLU A 201 -12.73 -16.54 -34.36
N GLY A 202 -13.20 -17.39 -33.44
CA GLY A 202 -12.55 -18.64 -33.07
C GLY A 202 -12.82 -19.77 -34.05
N LYS A 203 -12.09 -20.87 -33.92
CA LYS A 203 -12.33 -22.09 -34.68
C LYS A 203 -13.69 -22.68 -34.28
N LYS A 204 -14.47 -23.15 -35.27
CA LYS A 204 -15.88 -23.61 -35.06
C LYS A 204 -16.08 -24.71 -34.01
N GLU A 205 -15.06 -25.46 -33.64
CA GLU A 205 -15.10 -26.53 -32.62
C GLU A 205 -14.89 -26.03 -31.16
N ALA A 206 -14.47 -24.79 -30.98
CA ALA A 206 -14.18 -24.19 -29.65
C ALA A 206 -15.43 -23.65 -28.90
N GLY A 207 -16.61 -23.90 -29.40
CA GLY A 207 -17.89 -23.22 -29.22
C GLY A 207 -18.59 -23.22 -27.85
N LYS A 208 -17.92 -23.37 -26.70
CA LYS A 208 -18.58 -23.28 -25.39
C LYS A 208 -18.35 -21.96 -24.65
N ARG A 209 -17.33 -21.19 -25.05
CA ARG A 209 -16.97 -19.95 -24.38
C ARG A 209 -16.87 -18.78 -25.35
N LEU A 210 -17.27 -17.61 -24.84
CA LEU A 210 -17.14 -16.33 -25.51
C LEU A 210 -16.33 -15.39 -24.60
N TRP A 211 -15.23 -14.88 -25.12
CA TRP A 211 -14.39 -13.95 -24.41
C TRP A 211 -14.75 -12.50 -24.72
N ILE A 212 -14.58 -11.63 -23.74
CA ILE A 212 -14.68 -10.19 -23.90
C ILE A 212 -13.40 -9.57 -23.36
N ALA A 213 -12.71 -8.77 -24.18
CA ALA A 213 -11.49 -8.06 -23.80
C ALA A 213 -11.64 -6.56 -24.06
N GLU A 214 -10.98 -5.74 -23.21
CA GLU A 214 -10.98 -4.29 -23.43
C GLU A 214 -10.11 -3.91 -24.63
N GLY A 215 -8.89 -4.44 -24.73
CA GLY A 215 -7.88 -4.06 -25.70
C GLY A 215 -7.72 -5.05 -26.85
N TYR A 216 -7.31 -4.54 -28.03
CA TYR A 216 -7.08 -5.39 -29.22
C TYR A 216 -5.93 -6.39 -29.01
N ALA A 217 -4.79 -5.98 -28.41
CA ALA A 217 -3.66 -6.88 -28.15
C ALA A 217 -4.03 -7.98 -27.13
N THR A 218 -4.75 -7.61 -26.06
CA THR A 218 -5.31 -8.55 -25.07
C THR A 218 -6.18 -9.59 -25.76
N ALA A 219 -7.09 -9.15 -26.64
CA ALA A 219 -7.98 -10.03 -27.40
C ALA A 219 -7.24 -10.98 -28.33
N LEU A 220 -6.22 -10.49 -29.05
CA LEU A 220 -5.37 -11.32 -29.90
C LEU A 220 -4.63 -12.39 -29.10
N THR A 221 -4.13 -12.03 -27.92
CA THR A 221 -3.43 -12.96 -27.02
C THR A 221 -4.38 -14.05 -26.52
N VAL A 222 -5.56 -13.66 -26.04
CA VAL A 222 -6.58 -14.62 -25.61
C VAL A 222 -6.97 -15.57 -26.76
N HIS A 223 -7.25 -15.01 -27.93
CA HIS A 223 -7.57 -15.81 -29.12
C HIS A 223 -6.45 -16.76 -29.52
N HIS A 224 -5.20 -16.28 -29.57
CA HIS A 224 -4.01 -17.09 -29.90
C HIS A 224 -3.83 -18.26 -28.92
N LEU A 225 -3.98 -17.99 -27.62
CA LEU A 225 -3.78 -18.99 -26.57
C LEU A 225 -4.91 -20.01 -26.46
N THR A 226 -6.15 -19.61 -26.73
CA THR A 226 -7.34 -20.44 -26.52
C THR A 226 -7.96 -20.99 -27.81
N GLY A 227 -7.77 -20.31 -28.94
CA GLY A 227 -8.48 -20.58 -30.20
C GLY A 227 -9.96 -20.18 -30.19
N GLU A 228 -10.44 -19.54 -29.13
CA GLU A 228 -11.85 -19.21 -28.89
C GLU A 228 -12.21 -17.82 -29.45
N THR A 229 -13.50 -17.56 -29.61
CA THR A 229 -14.01 -16.28 -30.09
C THR A 229 -13.85 -15.19 -29.03
N VAL A 230 -13.38 -13.99 -29.46
CA VAL A 230 -13.20 -12.84 -28.57
C VAL A 230 -13.92 -11.62 -29.11
N MET A 231 -14.78 -11.00 -28.33
CA MET A 231 -15.35 -9.68 -28.58
C MET A 231 -14.48 -8.61 -27.95
N VAL A 232 -14.10 -7.60 -28.73
CA VAL A 232 -13.19 -6.54 -28.29
C VAL A 232 -13.99 -5.27 -28.06
N ALA A 233 -14.02 -4.77 -26.83
CA ALA A 233 -14.77 -3.59 -26.42
C ALA A 233 -14.12 -2.27 -26.84
N LEU A 234 -12.81 -2.25 -27.04
CA LEU A 234 -11.95 -1.12 -27.40
C LEU A 234 -12.02 0.10 -26.45
N SER A 235 -12.74 -0.05 -25.33
CA SER A 235 -12.86 0.94 -24.25
C SER A 235 -13.46 0.31 -23.00
N SER A 236 -12.92 0.66 -21.83
CA SER A 236 -13.44 0.18 -20.52
C SER A 236 -14.91 0.60 -20.27
N VAL A 237 -15.32 1.74 -20.82
CA VAL A 237 -16.70 2.22 -20.68
C VAL A 237 -17.70 1.35 -21.44
N ASN A 238 -17.24 0.63 -22.45
CA ASN A 238 -18.08 -0.23 -23.29
C ASN A 238 -18.23 -1.66 -22.75
N LEU A 239 -17.39 -2.10 -21.80
CA LEU A 239 -17.37 -3.48 -21.30
C LEU A 239 -18.73 -3.92 -20.78
N LEU A 240 -19.39 -3.13 -19.94
CA LEU A 240 -20.70 -3.44 -19.37
C LEU A 240 -21.77 -3.63 -20.44
N SER A 241 -21.83 -2.70 -21.41
CA SER A 241 -22.81 -2.75 -22.51
C SER A 241 -22.58 -3.96 -23.40
N LEU A 242 -21.30 -4.27 -23.67
CA LEU A 242 -20.92 -5.40 -24.51
C LEU A 242 -21.18 -6.75 -23.80
N ALA A 243 -20.95 -6.83 -22.50
CA ALA A 243 -21.23 -8.03 -21.70
C ALA A 243 -22.72 -8.36 -21.70
N SER A 244 -23.58 -7.35 -21.50
CA SER A 244 -25.04 -7.51 -21.54
C SER A 244 -25.50 -7.97 -22.94
N LEU A 245 -24.98 -7.37 -24.01
CA LEU A 245 -25.27 -7.76 -25.38
C LEU A 245 -24.79 -9.18 -25.69
N ALA A 246 -23.58 -9.57 -25.23
CA ALA A 246 -23.03 -10.91 -25.41
C ALA A 246 -23.93 -11.97 -24.75
N ARG A 247 -24.44 -11.70 -23.53
CA ARG A 247 -25.38 -12.61 -22.86
C ARG A 247 -26.69 -12.74 -23.63
N GLN A 248 -27.22 -11.62 -24.13
CA GLN A 248 -28.45 -11.63 -24.92
C GLN A 248 -28.31 -12.42 -26.23
N LYS A 249 -27.19 -12.27 -26.95
CA LYS A 249 -26.95 -12.95 -28.24
C LYS A 249 -26.49 -14.41 -28.07
N HIS A 250 -25.83 -14.72 -26.96
CA HIS A 250 -25.23 -16.04 -26.69
C HIS A 250 -25.66 -16.57 -25.31
N PRO A 251 -26.96 -16.86 -25.09
CA PRO A 251 -27.48 -17.20 -23.76
C PRO A 251 -26.88 -18.49 -23.17
N ALA A 252 -26.45 -19.42 -24.00
CA ALA A 252 -25.88 -20.71 -23.57
C ALA A 252 -24.33 -20.69 -23.43
N CYS A 253 -23.67 -19.62 -23.85
CA CYS A 253 -22.21 -19.56 -23.79
C CYS A 253 -21.71 -19.16 -22.39
N GLN A 254 -20.62 -19.75 -21.92
CA GLN A 254 -19.87 -19.24 -20.81
C GLN A 254 -19.16 -17.96 -21.26
N ILE A 255 -19.52 -16.82 -20.68
CA ILE A 255 -18.88 -15.54 -20.99
C ILE A 255 -17.72 -15.32 -20.02
N VAL A 256 -16.57 -14.95 -20.57
CA VAL A 256 -15.34 -14.69 -19.79
C VAL A 256 -14.82 -13.29 -20.11
N LEU A 257 -14.65 -12.47 -19.09
CA LEU A 257 -14.05 -11.13 -19.19
C LEU A 257 -12.52 -11.27 -19.02
N ALA A 258 -11.75 -11.08 -20.07
CA ALA A 258 -10.31 -10.96 -20.02
C ALA A 258 -9.95 -9.55 -19.52
N ALA A 259 -9.87 -9.41 -18.21
CA ALA A 259 -9.70 -8.13 -17.52
C ALA A 259 -8.23 -7.72 -17.42
N ASP A 260 -7.99 -6.43 -17.29
CA ASP A 260 -6.69 -5.87 -16.97
C ASP A 260 -6.50 -5.83 -15.46
N ARG A 261 -5.28 -6.08 -15.00
CA ARG A 261 -4.88 -5.94 -13.60
C ARG A 261 -4.13 -4.62 -13.44
N ASP A 262 -4.82 -3.58 -13.04
CA ASP A 262 -4.21 -2.28 -12.78
C ASP A 262 -4.03 -2.00 -11.26
N LEU A 263 -3.08 -1.12 -10.92
CA LEU A 263 -2.76 -0.76 -9.54
C LEU A 263 -3.92 -0.02 -8.84
N SER A 264 -4.77 0.65 -9.60
CA SER A 264 -5.91 1.40 -9.05
C SER A 264 -7.13 0.53 -8.78
N GLY A 265 -7.16 -0.72 -9.25
CA GLY A 265 -8.30 -1.63 -9.17
C GLY A 265 -9.48 -1.25 -10.06
N ASN A 266 -9.39 -0.17 -10.84
CA ASN A 266 -10.49 0.32 -11.67
C ASN A 266 -10.86 -0.64 -12.80
N GLY A 267 -9.86 -1.26 -13.46
CA GLY A 267 -10.06 -2.27 -14.50
C GLY A 267 -10.78 -3.49 -13.95
N GLN A 268 -10.30 -4.00 -12.81
CA GLN A 268 -10.90 -5.13 -12.11
C GLN A 268 -12.36 -4.86 -11.69
N THR A 269 -12.63 -3.67 -11.13
CA THR A 269 -13.98 -3.27 -10.71
C THR A 269 -14.96 -3.21 -11.89
N LYS A 270 -14.53 -2.64 -13.02
CA LYS A 270 -15.36 -2.56 -14.23
C LYS A 270 -15.60 -3.94 -14.83
N ALA A 271 -14.58 -4.79 -14.88
CA ALA A 271 -14.70 -6.17 -15.35
C ALA A 271 -15.62 -6.99 -14.44
N ALA A 272 -15.54 -6.83 -13.12
CA ALA A 272 -16.44 -7.49 -12.17
C ALA A 272 -17.90 -7.07 -12.36
N ALA A 273 -18.16 -5.76 -12.54
CA ALA A 273 -19.50 -5.26 -12.83
C ALA A 273 -20.04 -5.79 -14.17
N ALA A 274 -19.21 -5.87 -15.21
CA ALA A 274 -19.58 -6.43 -16.50
C ALA A 274 -19.85 -7.96 -16.42
N ALA A 275 -19.02 -8.69 -15.66
CA ALA A 275 -19.21 -10.12 -15.41
C ALA A 275 -20.51 -10.39 -14.65
N GLN A 276 -20.81 -9.60 -13.62
CA GLN A 276 -22.08 -9.71 -12.89
C GLN A 276 -23.31 -9.50 -13.80
N ALA A 277 -23.23 -8.52 -14.72
CA ALA A 277 -24.33 -8.22 -15.64
C ALA A 277 -24.59 -9.32 -16.69
N CYS A 278 -23.60 -10.15 -16.99
CA CYS A 278 -23.73 -11.24 -17.95
C CYS A 278 -23.60 -12.64 -17.33
N GLU A 279 -23.61 -12.76 -16.00
CA GLU A 279 -23.36 -14.02 -15.29
C GLU A 279 -22.08 -14.72 -15.81
N GLY A 280 -21.04 -13.90 -16.00
CA GLY A 280 -19.75 -14.31 -16.58
C GLY A 280 -18.67 -14.49 -15.52
N ILE A 281 -17.49 -14.92 -15.97
CA ILE A 281 -16.28 -15.11 -15.17
C ILE A 281 -15.29 -13.98 -15.49
N VAL A 282 -14.60 -13.48 -14.47
CA VAL A 282 -13.46 -12.56 -14.66
C VAL A 282 -12.16 -13.36 -14.66
N ALA A 283 -11.42 -13.29 -15.75
CA ALA A 283 -10.07 -13.85 -15.87
C ALA A 283 -9.04 -12.72 -15.73
N LEU A 284 -8.24 -12.74 -14.66
CA LEU A 284 -7.19 -11.77 -14.39
C LEU A 284 -5.82 -12.35 -14.77
N PRO A 285 -4.95 -11.57 -15.46
CA PRO A 285 -3.62 -12.03 -15.76
C PRO A 285 -2.78 -12.20 -14.49
N PRO A 286 -1.76 -13.08 -14.52
CA PRO A 286 -0.89 -13.32 -13.37
C PRO A 286 0.05 -12.14 -13.07
N VAL A 287 0.21 -11.22 -14.02
CA VAL A 287 1.06 -10.01 -13.91
C VAL A 287 0.20 -8.74 -13.89
N PHE A 288 0.78 -7.62 -13.47
CA PHE A 288 0.15 -6.31 -13.70
C PHE A 288 0.18 -5.95 -15.18
N GLY A 289 -0.89 -5.34 -15.64
CA GLY A 289 -1.14 -5.07 -17.03
C GLY A 289 -2.24 -5.96 -17.60
N ASP A 290 -2.13 -6.32 -18.86
CA ASP A 290 -3.10 -7.13 -19.58
C ASP A 290 -2.56 -8.55 -19.90
N TRP A 291 -3.38 -9.40 -20.51
CA TRP A 291 -2.98 -10.74 -20.91
C TRP A 291 -1.87 -10.76 -21.99
N ASN A 292 -1.72 -9.68 -22.77
CA ASN A 292 -0.60 -9.53 -23.68
C ASN A 292 0.70 -9.23 -22.94
N ASP A 293 0.63 -8.45 -21.87
CA ASP A 293 1.81 -8.21 -21.02
C ASP A 293 2.26 -9.51 -20.34
N ALA A 294 1.33 -10.34 -19.87
CA ALA A 294 1.65 -11.67 -19.35
C ALA A 294 2.31 -12.57 -20.41
N PHE A 295 1.77 -12.56 -21.62
CA PHE A 295 2.31 -13.31 -22.76
C PHE A 295 3.74 -12.90 -23.12
N MET A 296 3.99 -11.59 -23.15
CA MET A 296 5.32 -11.05 -23.46
C MET A 296 6.35 -11.30 -22.36
N GLN A 297 5.93 -11.34 -21.10
CA GLN A 297 6.82 -11.52 -19.94
C GLN A 297 7.09 -12.98 -19.61
N GLN A 298 6.09 -13.85 -19.69
CA GLN A 298 6.15 -15.24 -19.21
C GLN A 298 6.19 -16.27 -20.34
N GLY A 299 5.93 -15.87 -21.58
CA GLY A 299 5.85 -16.74 -22.72
C GLY A 299 4.50 -17.47 -22.86
N GLU A 300 4.38 -18.21 -23.97
CA GLU A 300 3.11 -18.81 -24.40
C GLU A 300 2.57 -19.85 -23.42
N ASP A 301 3.41 -20.85 -23.04
CA ASP A 301 2.95 -21.99 -22.25
C ASP A 301 2.52 -21.58 -20.84
N ALA A 302 3.29 -20.67 -20.18
CA ALA A 302 2.96 -20.18 -18.85
C ALA A 302 1.67 -19.37 -18.87
N THR A 303 1.50 -18.50 -19.88
CA THR A 303 0.29 -17.68 -20.02
C THR A 303 -0.92 -18.53 -20.38
N ARG A 304 -0.76 -19.55 -21.23
CA ARG A 304 -1.82 -20.52 -21.55
C ARG A 304 -2.29 -21.25 -20.29
N LYS A 305 -1.36 -21.72 -19.46
CA LYS A 305 -1.68 -22.37 -18.19
C LYS A 305 -2.41 -21.41 -17.23
N ALA A 306 -1.97 -20.17 -17.15
CA ALA A 306 -2.60 -19.15 -16.32
C ALA A 306 -4.02 -18.80 -16.77
N ILE A 307 -4.25 -18.65 -18.09
CA ILE A 307 -5.57 -18.34 -18.67
C ILE A 307 -6.60 -19.45 -18.34
N TYR A 308 -6.20 -20.72 -18.53
CA TYR A 308 -7.08 -21.84 -18.19
C TYR A 308 -7.25 -22.02 -16.68
N GLY A 309 -6.26 -21.62 -15.88
CA GLY A 309 -6.38 -21.55 -14.41
C GLY A 309 -7.37 -20.49 -13.96
N ALA A 310 -7.37 -19.32 -14.59
CA ALA A 310 -8.25 -18.20 -14.25
C ALA A 310 -9.74 -18.45 -14.57
N ILE A 311 -10.05 -19.31 -15.54
CA ILE A 311 -11.41 -19.67 -15.95
C ILE A 311 -11.88 -21.01 -15.37
N ARG A 312 -11.05 -21.68 -14.58
CA ARG A 312 -11.50 -22.86 -13.87
C ARG A 312 -12.64 -22.42 -12.94
N PRO A 313 -13.82 -23.05 -13.04
CA PRO A 313 -14.84 -22.79 -12.02
C PRO A 313 -14.18 -23.04 -10.65
N PRO A 314 -14.45 -22.22 -9.63
CA PRO A 314 -14.08 -22.58 -8.27
C PRO A 314 -14.48 -24.02 -8.07
N ALA A 315 -13.59 -24.86 -7.52
CA ALA A 315 -13.87 -26.27 -7.29
C ALA A 315 -15.30 -26.37 -6.72
N GLU A 316 -16.13 -27.17 -7.37
CA GLU A 316 -17.55 -27.29 -6.97
C GLU A 316 -17.57 -27.43 -5.47
N SER A 317 -18.27 -26.53 -4.81
CA SER A 317 -18.39 -26.60 -3.35
C SER A 317 -19.07 -27.91 -3.01
N PRO A 318 -18.55 -28.67 -2.02
CA PRO A 318 -19.23 -29.90 -1.57
C PRO A 318 -20.68 -29.65 -1.17
N PHE A 319 -21.07 -28.37 -1.03
CA PHE A 319 -22.44 -27.95 -0.72
C PHE A 319 -23.31 -27.69 -1.97
N ASP A 320 -22.75 -27.66 -3.17
CA ASP A 320 -23.53 -27.35 -4.39
C ASP A 320 -24.38 -28.53 -4.86
N THR A 321 -23.98 -29.75 -4.53
CA THR A 321 -24.68 -31.00 -4.89
C THR A 321 -25.36 -31.66 -3.68
N MET A 322 -25.21 -31.13 -2.46
CA MET A 322 -25.68 -31.70 -1.21
C MET A 322 -27.14 -31.32 -0.93
N SER A 323 -27.96 -32.27 -0.54
CA SER A 323 -29.33 -32.01 -0.09
C SER A 323 -29.37 -31.55 1.38
N GLU A 324 -30.50 -30.88 1.75
CA GLU A 324 -30.77 -30.49 3.15
C GLU A 324 -30.77 -31.71 4.10
N ALA A 325 -31.35 -32.84 3.65
CA ALA A 325 -31.46 -34.05 4.44
C ALA A 325 -30.07 -34.66 4.72
N GLU A 326 -29.23 -34.78 3.72
CA GLU A 326 -27.84 -35.26 3.85
C GLU A 326 -27.06 -34.40 4.82
N PHE A 327 -27.08 -33.08 4.63
CA PHE A 327 -26.36 -32.16 5.50
C PHE A 327 -26.90 -32.18 6.95
N THR A 328 -28.18 -32.27 7.13
CA THR A 328 -28.80 -32.32 8.47
C THR A 328 -28.43 -33.60 9.22
N ALA A 329 -28.32 -34.73 8.52
CA ALA A 329 -27.96 -36.03 9.09
C ALA A 329 -26.46 -36.10 9.49
N MET A 330 -25.59 -35.25 8.94
CA MET A 330 -24.17 -35.22 9.26
C MET A 330 -23.91 -34.85 10.72
N SER A 331 -22.90 -35.49 11.31
CA SER A 331 -22.32 -35.11 12.59
C SER A 331 -21.63 -33.74 12.51
N THR A 332 -21.34 -33.14 13.64
CA THR A 332 -20.60 -31.87 13.70
C THR A 332 -19.22 -31.97 13.04
N SER A 333 -18.52 -33.09 13.22
CA SER A 333 -17.19 -33.33 12.61
C SER A 333 -17.28 -33.47 11.10
N GLU A 334 -18.26 -34.15 10.56
CA GLU A 334 -18.48 -34.27 9.11
C GLU A 334 -18.78 -32.89 8.50
N LYS A 335 -19.64 -32.07 9.15
CA LYS A 335 -19.92 -30.71 8.74
C LYS A 335 -18.65 -29.86 8.73
N ALA A 336 -17.79 -29.97 9.77
CA ALA A 336 -16.52 -29.25 9.85
C ALA A 336 -15.56 -29.68 8.72
N MET A 337 -15.49 -30.98 8.40
CA MET A 337 -14.66 -31.45 7.26
C MET A 337 -15.17 -30.89 5.92
N ARG A 338 -16.50 -30.86 5.71
CA ARG A 338 -17.09 -30.28 4.49
C ARG A 338 -16.83 -28.78 4.38
N VAL A 339 -16.82 -28.06 5.49
CA VAL A 339 -16.39 -26.64 5.51
C VAL A 339 -14.93 -26.53 5.11
N HIS A 340 -14.03 -27.38 5.60
CA HIS A 340 -12.62 -27.37 5.20
C HIS A 340 -12.43 -27.65 3.70
N GLU A 341 -13.14 -28.63 3.17
CA GLU A 341 -13.17 -28.95 1.74
C GLU A 341 -13.71 -27.78 0.91
N HIS A 342 -14.77 -27.10 1.36
CA HIS A 342 -15.33 -25.91 0.70
C HIS A 342 -14.30 -24.81 0.52
N TYR A 343 -13.40 -24.62 1.48
CA TYR A 343 -12.29 -23.69 1.38
C TYR A 343 -11.07 -24.27 0.63
N GLY A 344 -11.22 -25.42 -0.06
CA GLY A 344 -10.14 -26.05 -0.83
C GLY A 344 -8.97 -26.48 0.04
N GLU A 345 -9.25 -26.90 1.28
CA GLU A 345 -8.25 -27.27 2.28
C GLU A 345 -7.20 -26.15 2.50
N ALA A 346 -7.66 -24.91 2.41
CA ALA A 346 -6.84 -23.71 2.55
C ALA A 346 -7.09 -22.99 3.88
N LEU A 347 -7.49 -23.70 4.92
CA LEU A 347 -7.67 -23.18 6.28
C LEU A 347 -6.58 -23.70 7.19
N ALA A 348 -6.14 -22.86 8.13
CA ALA A 348 -5.24 -23.22 9.22
C ALA A 348 -5.62 -22.44 10.48
N VAL A 349 -5.21 -22.94 11.63
CA VAL A 349 -5.38 -22.30 12.93
C VAL A 349 -4.03 -21.85 13.47
N ASP A 350 -3.99 -20.74 14.22
CA ASP A 350 -2.78 -20.30 14.90
C ASP A 350 -2.32 -21.29 15.97
N ALA A 351 -1.09 -21.11 16.46
CA ALA A 351 -0.48 -22.03 17.45
C ALA A 351 -1.31 -22.15 18.75
N ASN A 352 -2.15 -21.17 19.08
CA ASN A 352 -2.99 -21.18 20.26
C ASN A 352 -4.40 -21.76 20.01
N GLY A 353 -4.71 -22.16 18.77
CA GLY A 353 -6.02 -22.68 18.41
C GLY A 353 -7.15 -21.65 18.35
N GLN A 354 -6.82 -20.36 18.35
CA GLN A 354 -7.79 -19.27 18.48
C GLN A 354 -8.16 -18.62 17.14
N LEU A 355 -7.17 -18.28 16.34
CA LEU A 355 -7.35 -17.50 15.12
C LEU A 355 -7.29 -18.39 13.89
N LEU A 356 -8.36 -18.34 13.10
CA LEU A 356 -8.41 -19.00 11.79
C LEU A 356 -7.75 -18.13 10.73
N SER A 357 -7.00 -18.77 9.84
CA SER A 357 -6.43 -18.14 8.67
C SER A 357 -6.80 -18.90 7.40
N ARG A 358 -6.96 -18.18 6.30
CA ARG A 358 -7.17 -18.74 4.95
C ARG A 358 -5.97 -18.44 4.09
N TYR A 359 -5.54 -19.44 3.33
CA TYR A 359 -4.53 -19.24 2.29
C TYR A 359 -5.17 -18.63 1.05
N GLU A 360 -4.75 -17.45 0.68
CA GLU A 360 -5.25 -16.70 -0.46
C GLU A 360 -4.15 -15.84 -1.07
N ALA A 361 -4.04 -15.79 -2.40
CA ALA A 361 -3.07 -14.99 -3.15
C ALA A 361 -1.62 -15.11 -2.63
N GLY A 362 -1.20 -16.29 -2.20
CA GLY A 362 0.17 -16.56 -1.75
C GLY A 362 0.42 -16.37 -0.26
N THR A 363 -0.57 -15.90 0.51
CA THR A 363 -0.44 -15.61 1.95
C THR A 363 -1.53 -16.27 2.78
N TRP A 364 -1.24 -16.44 4.06
CA TRP A 364 -2.20 -16.85 5.09
C TRP A 364 -2.77 -15.59 5.77
N LYS A 365 -4.01 -15.25 5.43
CA LYS A 365 -4.73 -14.10 5.99
C LYS A 365 -5.64 -14.54 7.13
N ILE A 366 -5.61 -13.78 8.24
CA ILE A 366 -6.49 -14.03 9.39
C ILE A 366 -7.91 -13.70 8.99
N ILE A 367 -8.85 -14.60 9.28
CA ILE A 367 -10.28 -14.38 9.11
C ILE A 367 -10.85 -13.91 10.45
N PRO A 368 -11.52 -12.75 10.51
CA PRO A 368 -12.24 -12.34 11.72
C PRO A 368 -13.25 -13.40 12.12
N PRO A 369 -13.29 -13.88 13.38
CA PRO A 369 -14.17 -14.97 13.79
C PRO A 369 -15.66 -14.70 13.55
N SER A 370 -16.10 -13.45 13.63
CA SER A 370 -17.48 -13.06 13.28
C SER A 370 -17.80 -13.27 11.81
N ASP A 371 -16.83 -13.05 10.94
CA ASP A 371 -17.00 -13.16 9.49
C ASP A 371 -17.00 -14.63 9.10
N PHE A 372 -16.08 -15.42 9.66
CA PHE A 372 -16.08 -16.87 9.45
C PHE A 372 -17.36 -17.54 9.94
N ALA A 373 -17.87 -17.16 11.13
CA ALA A 373 -19.14 -17.67 11.64
C ALA A 373 -20.32 -17.29 10.73
N ARG A 374 -20.30 -16.09 10.15
CA ARG A 374 -21.30 -15.63 9.17
C ARG A 374 -21.24 -16.43 7.87
N ASP A 375 -20.02 -16.70 7.39
CA ASP A 375 -19.82 -17.53 6.19
C ASP A 375 -20.34 -18.95 6.41
N VAL A 376 -20.00 -19.58 7.55
CA VAL A 376 -20.53 -20.91 7.90
C VAL A 376 -22.05 -20.88 8.01
N ALA A 377 -22.64 -19.85 8.65
CA ALA A 377 -24.09 -19.68 8.70
C ALA A 377 -24.73 -19.58 7.30
N GLY A 378 -24.05 -18.89 6.37
CA GLY A 378 -24.43 -18.78 4.96
C GLY A 378 -24.50 -20.14 4.26
N LEU A 379 -23.60 -21.08 4.59
CA LEU A 379 -23.65 -22.45 4.06
C LEU A 379 -24.88 -23.19 4.56
N PHE A 380 -25.26 -23.09 5.86
CA PHE A 380 -26.47 -23.65 6.39
C PHE A 380 -27.72 -23.06 5.70
N GLN A 381 -27.74 -21.75 5.51
CA GLN A 381 -28.84 -21.05 4.86
C GLN A 381 -28.99 -21.46 3.39
N ARG A 382 -27.90 -21.62 2.64
CA ARG A 382 -27.90 -22.10 1.25
C ARG A 382 -28.58 -23.46 1.13
N LEU A 383 -28.31 -24.38 2.07
CA LEU A 383 -28.88 -25.70 2.14
C LEU A 383 -30.27 -25.75 2.81
N ARG A 384 -30.81 -24.60 3.22
CA ARG A 384 -32.08 -24.48 4.00
C ARG A 384 -32.07 -25.26 5.32
N ALA A 385 -30.88 -25.63 5.82
CA ALA A 385 -30.76 -26.43 7.04
C ALA A 385 -30.91 -25.53 8.29
N PRO A 386 -31.62 -26.01 9.34
CA PRO A 386 -31.84 -25.24 10.55
C PRO A 386 -30.53 -25.05 11.33
N PHE A 387 -30.26 -23.84 11.81
CA PHE A 387 -29.10 -23.55 12.62
C PHE A 387 -29.40 -22.62 13.81
N SER A 388 -28.50 -22.62 14.76
CA SER A 388 -28.43 -21.67 15.87
C SER A 388 -26.98 -21.23 16.05
N SER A 389 -26.75 -20.13 16.76
CA SER A 389 -25.38 -19.66 17.07
C SER A 389 -24.51 -20.74 17.73
N GLY A 390 -25.08 -21.53 18.63
CA GLY A 390 -24.39 -22.65 19.29
C GLY A 390 -23.99 -23.77 18.32
N ARG A 391 -24.86 -24.11 17.34
CA ARG A 391 -24.50 -25.09 16.30
C ARG A 391 -23.39 -24.60 15.39
N ILE A 392 -23.43 -23.33 14.98
CA ILE A 392 -22.36 -22.73 14.18
C ILE A 392 -21.06 -22.74 14.96
N ALA A 393 -21.08 -22.30 16.24
CA ALA A 393 -19.88 -22.31 17.09
C ALA A 393 -19.32 -23.74 17.23
N SER A 394 -20.13 -24.76 17.45
CA SER A 394 -19.70 -26.17 17.54
C SER A 394 -18.97 -26.63 16.25
N VAL A 395 -19.48 -26.27 15.07
CA VAL A 395 -18.83 -26.62 13.79
C VAL A 395 -17.49 -25.91 13.65
N VAL A 396 -17.43 -24.61 13.99
CA VAL A 396 -16.20 -23.82 13.95
C VAL A 396 -15.15 -24.33 14.93
N ASP A 397 -15.54 -24.65 16.15
CA ASP A 397 -14.62 -25.15 17.17
C ASP A 397 -14.12 -26.56 16.83
N THR A 398 -14.99 -27.42 16.29
CA THR A 398 -14.58 -28.74 15.78
C THR A 398 -13.62 -28.60 14.60
N LEU A 399 -13.87 -27.64 13.68
CA LEU A 399 -12.99 -27.35 12.56
C LEU A 399 -11.57 -26.99 13.03
N LYS A 400 -11.44 -26.14 14.06
CA LYS A 400 -10.13 -25.76 14.61
C LYS A 400 -9.30 -26.95 15.15
N LEU A 401 -9.98 -28.05 15.52
CA LEU A 401 -9.30 -29.26 16.01
C LEU A 401 -8.75 -30.14 14.87
N ILE A 402 -9.30 -30.04 13.67
CA ILE A 402 -8.97 -30.92 12.54
C ILE A 402 -8.06 -30.27 11.48
N ILE A 403 -8.05 -28.94 11.37
CA ILE A 403 -7.21 -28.23 10.40
C ILE A 403 -5.77 -28.11 10.90
N PRO A 404 -4.78 -27.93 9.99
CA PRO A 404 -3.39 -27.81 10.38
C PRO A 404 -3.13 -26.54 11.22
N GLN A 405 -2.19 -26.66 12.17
CA GLN A 405 -1.66 -25.48 12.86
C GLN A 405 -0.70 -24.72 11.96
N GLN A 406 -0.82 -23.41 11.95
CA GLN A 406 0.01 -22.52 11.19
C GLN A 406 1.43 -22.49 11.78
N ALA A 407 2.42 -22.91 10.99
CA ALA A 407 3.81 -22.77 11.36
C ALA A 407 4.30 -21.33 11.20
N ALA A 408 5.38 -20.96 11.88
CA ALA A 408 6.07 -19.71 11.62
C ALA A 408 6.69 -19.76 10.21
N PRO A 409 6.58 -18.67 9.42
CA PRO A 409 7.25 -18.61 8.13
C PRO A 409 8.76 -18.73 8.30
N ALA A 410 9.41 -19.40 7.36
CA ALA A 410 10.87 -19.47 7.36
C ALA A 410 11.43 -18.06 7.17
N ARG A 411 12.27 -17.58 8.09
CA ARG A 411 12.81 -16.20 8.14
C ARG A 411 13.65 -15.81 6.93
N ARG A 412 14.06 -16.80 6.13
CA ARG A 412 14.80 -16.61 4.88
C ARG A 412 13.90 -16.36 3.68
N LEU A 413 12.59 -16.53 3.81
CA LEU A 413 11.65 -16.37 2.72
C LEU A 413 11.10 -14.94 2.68
N ILE A 414 11.21 -14.31 1.51
CA ILE A 414 10.55 -13.03 1.22
C ILE A 414 9.48 -13.29 0.16
N GLY A 415 8.23 -12.97 0.48
CA GLY A 415 7.12 -13.06 -0.44
C GLY A 415 7.04 -11.84 -1.34
N PHE A 416 6.91 -12.08 -2.63
CA PHE A 416 6.61 -11.07 -3.66
C PHE A 416 5.30 -11.44 -4.33
N ARG A 417 4.69 -10.53 -5.06
CA ARG A 417 3.42 -10.77 -5.74
C ARG A 417 3.46 -11.98 -6.70
N ASN A 418 4.57 -12.18 -7.40
CA ASN A 418 4.74 -13.25 -8.40
C ASN A 418 5.40 -14.52 -7.85
N GLY A 419 5.79 -14.59 -6.57
CA GLY A 419 6.42 -15.77 -6.00
C GLY A 419 7.17 -15.49 -4.69
N VAL A 420 8.06 -16.39 -4.33
CA VAL A 420 8.80 -16.37 -3.05
C VAL A 420 10.30 -16.53 -3.32
N LEU A 421 11.09 -15.63 -2.76
CA LEU A 421 12.54 -15.68 -2.82
C LEU A 421 13.08 -16.28 -1.51
N ASP A 422 13.89 -17.30 -1.61
CA ASP A 422 14.71 -17.81 -0.50
C ASP A 422 16.06 -17.06 -0.50
N THR A 423 16.25 -16.19 0.49
CA THR A 423 17.44 -15.34 0.60
C THR A 423 18.73 -16.12 0.89
N LEU A 424 18.64 -17.35 1.41
CA LEU A 424 19.79 -18.21 1.67
C LEU A 424 20.30 -18.88 0.39
N THR A 425 19.39 -19.34 -0.45
CA THR A 425 19.73 -20.11 -1.67
C THR A 425 19.69 -19.26 -2.94
N GLY A 426 19.09 -18.07 -2.89
CA GLY A 426 18.80 -17.21 -4.05
C GLY A 426 17.73 -17.77 -4.99
N VAL A 427 17.07 -18.88 -4.63
CA VAL A 427 16.05 -19.53 -5.47
C VAL A 427 14.72 -18.80 -5.35
N PHE A 428 14.19 -18.41 -6.51
CA PHE A 428 12.84 -17.89 -6.62
C PHE A 428 11.87 -18.99 -7.04
N SER A 429 10.75 -19.15 -6.33
CA SER A 429 9.79 -20.23 -6.52
C SER A 429 8.34 -19.73 -6.48
N PRO A 430 7.38 -20.46 -7.08
CA PRO A 430 5.96 -20.16 -6.94
C PRO A 430 5.49 -20.18 -5.47
N HIS A 431 4.42 -19.45 -5.19
CA HIS A 431 3.76 -19.49 -3.90
C HIS A 431 3.31 -20.90 -3.51
N SER A 432 3.46 -21.24 -2.23
CA SER A 432 2.98 -22.51 -1.65
C SER A 432 2.37 -22.29 -0.28
N LYS A 433 1.33 -23.06 0.06
CA LYS A 433 0.75 -23.10 1.41
C LYS A 433 1.80 -23.45 2.47
N SER A 434 2.79 -24.28 2.12
CA SER A 434 3.87 -24.72 3.00
C SER A 434 4.89 -23.63 3.35
N HIS A 435 4.90 -22.50 2.65
CA HIS A 435 5.77 -21.37 2.99
C HIS A 435 5.29 -20.60 4.23
N TRP A 436 4.03 -20.75 4.62
CA TRP A 436 3.39 -20.10 5.77
C TRP A 436 3.53 -18.56 5.79
N LEU A 437 3.71 -17.94 4.61
CA LEU A 437 3.82 -16.50 4.51
C LEU A 437 2.51 -15.82 4.92
N ARG A 438 2.63 -14.74 5.69
CA ARG A 438 1.49 -13.93 6.14
C ARG A 438 1.39 -12.61 5.37
N THR A 439 2.51 -12.16 4.82
CA THR A 439 2.64 -10.89 4.11
C THR A 439 3.52 -11.07 2.88
N LEU A 440 3.36 -10.18 1.92
CA LEU A 440 4.24 -10.10 0.75
C LEU A 440 4.39 -8.64 0.32
N CYS A 441 5.52 -8.34 -0.30
CA CYS A 441 5.75 -7.07 -0.97
C CYS A 441 4.93 -7.02 -2.26
N ASP A 442 4.21 -5.93 -2.51
CA ASP A 442 3.32 -5.75 -3.67
C ASP A 442 4.08 -5.46 -4.97
N VAL A 443 5.26 -6.04 -5.13
CA VAL A 443 6.10 -5.91 -6.32
C VAL A 443 6.35 -7.28 -6.92
N ASP A 444 6.46 -7.34 -8.24
CA ASP A 444 6.97 -8.54 -8.91
C ASP A 444 8.49 -8.57 -8.77
N PHE A 445 8.99 -9.66 -8.19
CA PHE A 445 10.44 -9.89 -8.15
C PHE A 445 10.93 -10.26 -9.54
N THR A 446 11.98 -9.57 -9.97
CA THR A 446 12.75 -9.89 -11.16
C THR A 446 14.24 -10.01 -10.78
N PRO A 447 15.00 -10.87 -11.48
CA PRO A 447 16.43 -10.99 -11.19
C PRO A 447 17.18 -9.66 -11.32
N PRO A 448 18.32 -9.50 -10.63
CA PRO A 448 19.18 -8.33 -10.79
C PRO A 448 19.54 -8.10 -12.26
N VAL A 449 19.60 -6.82 -12.67
CA VAL A 449 20.00 -6.41 -14.02
C VAL A 449 21.43 -5.89 -13.97
N GLU A 450 22.28 -6.38 -14.88
CA GLU A 450 23.68 -5.96 -14.92
C GLU A 450 23.79 -4.46 -15.22
N GLY A 451 24.62 -3.75 -14.44
CA GLY A 451 24.81 -2.30 -14.56
C GLY A 451 23.68 -1.44 -14.00
N GLU A 452 22.65 -2.04 -13.37
CA GLU A 452 21.58 -1.29 -12.72
C GLU A 452 22.07 -0.67 -11.41
N THR A 453 21.82 0.63 -11.21
CA THR A 453 22.16 1.36 -9.98
C THR A 453 20.97 2.18 -9.53
N LEU A 454 20.90 2.49 -8.22
CA LEU A 454 19.87 3.39 -7.69
C LEU A 454 19.97 4.80 -8.30
N GLU A 455 21.18 5.30 -8.51
CA GLU A 455 21.42 6.66 -9.01
C GLU A 455 20.83 6.87 -10.41
N THR A 456 21.03 5.92 -11.32
CA THR A 456 20.62 6.05 -12.72
C THR A 456 19.23 5.52 -13.01
N HIS A 457 18.78 4.50 -12.28
CA HIS A 457 17.54 3.77 -12.59
C HIS A 457 16.41 4.05 -11.58
N ALA A 458 16.73 4.58 -10.40
CA ALA A 458 15.77 5.03 -9.39
C ALA A 458 16.09 6.47 -8.92
N PRO A 459 16.13 7.46 -9.84
CA PRO A 459 16.68 8.80 -9.55
C PRO A 459 15.87 9.60 -8.53
N ASN A 460 14.56 9.34 -8.38
CA ASN A 460 13.74 10.01 -7.37
C ASN A 460 14.04 9.47 -5.98
N PHE A 461 14.18 8.15 -5.85
CA PHE A 461 14.58 7.49 -4.62
C PHE A 461 16.02 7.88 -4.25
N TRP A 462 16.96 7.84 -5.20
CA TRP A 462 18.35 8.20 -4.96
C TRP A 462 18.51 9.63 -4.46
N ARG A 463 17.86 10.60 -5.09
CA ARG A 463 17.89 12.01 -4.67
C ARG A 463 17.36 12.20 -3.25
N TRP A 464 16.27 11.50 -2.90
CA TRP A 464 15.73 11.51 -1.55
C TRP A 464 16.72 10.87 -0.56
N LEU A 465 17.28 9.71 -0.89
CA LEU A 465 18.21 8.94 -0.05
C LEU A 465 19.48 9.74 0.23
N ASP A 466 20.08 10.32 -0.81
CA ASP A 466 21.30 11.10 -0.71
C ASP A 466 21.12 12.34 0.18
N ARG A 467 19.99 13.04 0.01
CA ARG A 467 19.62 14.17 0.86
C ARG A 467 19.35 13.73 2.31
N ALA A 468 18.59 12.66 2.53
CA ALA A 468 18.31 12.13 3.86
C ALA A 468 19.57 11.71 4.61
N ALA A 469 20.59 11.28 3.88
CA ALA A 469 21.91 10.94 4.38
C ALA A 469 22.88 12.14 4.44
N SER A 470 22.47 13.33 3.98
CA SER A 470 23.33 14.52 3.86
C SER A 470 24.64 14.24 3.08
N GLY A 471 24.53 13.46 1.99
CA GLY A 471 25.65 13.05 1.14
C GLY A 471 26.59 11.99 1.77
N ASN A 472 26.34 11.54 2.98
CA ASN A 472 27.18 10.55 3.68
C ASN A 472 26.87 9.12 3.19
N ALA A 473 27.88 8.42 2.65
CA ALA A 473 27.74 7.08 2.11
C ALA A 473 27.37 6.03 3.17
N GLU A 474 28.02 6.07 4.34
CA GLU A 474 27.74 5.13 5.43
C GLU A 474 26.29 5.27 5.93
N LYS A 475 25.81 6.51 6.01
CA LYS A 475 24.41 6.78 6.40
C LYS A 475 23.42 6.34 5.32
N ARG A 476 23.74 6.45 4.03
CA ARG A 476 22.93 5.85 2.96
C ARG A 476 22.79 4.35 3.17
N ASP A 477 23.89 3.66 3.47
CA ASP A 477 23.88 2.21 3.71
C ASP A 477 23.05 1.83 4.95
N VAL A 478 23.08 2.65 6.01
CA VAL A 478 22.22 2.46 7.20
C VAL A 478 20.73 2.61 6.84
N ILE A 479 20.37 3.63 6.04
CA ILE A 479 18.98 3.83 5.59
C ILE A 479 18.53 2.65 4.73
N LEU A 480 19.37 2.20 3.80
CA LEU A 480 19.09 1.02 2.97
C LEU A 480 18.96 -0.26 3.82
N ALA A 481 19.82 -0.45 4.84
CA ALA A 481 19.71 -1.56 5.79
C ALA A 481 18.39 -1.52 6.59
N ALA A 482 17.92 -0.34 6.99
CA ALA A 482 16.63 -0.16 7.64
C ALA A 482 15.46 -0.53 6.71
N LEU A 483 15.50 -0.12 5.46
CA LEU A 483 14.51 -0.48 4.44
C LEU A 483 14.54 -1.99 4.13
N PHE A 484 15.72 -2.60 4.06
CA PHE A 484 15.87 -4.05 3.91
C PHE A 484 15.29 -4.80 5.12
N MET A 485 15.49 -4.32 6.35
CA MET A 485 14.89 -4.89 7.56
C MET A 485 13.36 -4.95 7.46
N VAL A 486 12.74 -3.91 6.88
CA VAL A 486 11.29 -3.86 6.64
C VAL A 486 10.88 -4.82 5.51
N LEU A 487 11.55 -4.78 4.35
CA LEU A 487 11.27 -5.64 3.19
C LEU A 487 11.30 -7.13 3.58
N ALA A 488 12.35 -7.53 4.32
CA ALA A 488 12.57 -8.91 4.74
C ALA A 488 11.87 -9.27 6.06
N ASN A 489 11.08 -8.36 6.62
CA ASN A 489 10.39 -8.48 7.92
C ASN A 489 11.30 -9.08 9.03
N ARG A 490 12.49 -8.48 9.22
CA ARG A 490 13.51 -8.99 10.16
C ARG A 490 13.24 -8.50 11.60
N TYR A 491 12.00 -8.67 12.09
CA TYR A 491 11.64 -8.44 13.50
C TYR A 491 12.49 -9.28 14.48
N ASP A 492 13.01 -10.41 14.00
CA ASP A 492 13.89 -11.32 14.76
C ASP A 492 15.25 -10.71 15.13
N TRP A 493 15.64 -9.60 14.53
CA TRP A 493 16.86 -8.88 14.90
C TRP A 493 16.77 -8.21 16.26
N GLN A 494 15.57 -8.13 16.82
CA GLN A 494 15.27 -7.48 18.10
C GLN A 494 15.61 -5.98 18.08
N LEU A 495 15.39 -5.33 16.94
CA LEU A 495 15.62 -3.92 16.73
C LEU A 495 14.29 -3.21 16.45
N PHE A 496 14.20 -1.93 16.79
CA PHE A 496 13.20 -1.02 16.24
C PHE A 496 13.88 0.24 15.70
N LEU A 497 13.26 0.80 14.69
CA LEU A 497 13.77 1.97 13.97
C LEU A 497 13.13 3.22 14.53
N GLU A 498 13.93 4.23 14.82
CA GLU A 498 13.44 5.56 15.16
C GLU A 498 14.10 6.61 14.29
N VAL A 499 13.26 7.32 13.51
CA VAL A 499 13.71 8.38 12.61
C VAL A 499 13.37 9.73 13.22
N THR A 500 14.37 10.57 13.41
CA THR A 500 14.24 11.89 14.03
C THR A 500 14.68 13.00 13.09
N GLY A 501 14.33 14.25 13.39
CA GLY A 501 14.77 15.43 12.65
C GLY A 501 13.68 16.50 12.54
N PRO A 502 13.99 17.69 12.02
CA PRO A 502 13.04 18.79 11.91
C PRO A 502 11.86 18.46 10.98
N GLY A 503 10.76 19.19 11.13
CA GLY A 503 9.61 19.08 10.22
C GLY A 503 10.01 19.37 8.78
N GLY A 504 9.57 18.49 7.84
CA GLY A 504 9.92 18.67 6.43
C GLY A 504 11.30 18.14 6.02
N SER A 505 11.94 17.28 6.82
CA SER A 505 13.24 16.67 6.49
C SER A 505 13.17 15.38 5.65
N GLY A 506 11.96 14.95 5.23
CA GLY A 506 11.79 13.72 4.43
C GLY A 506 11.53 12.45 5.24
N LYS A 507 11.39 12.52 6.57
CA LYS A 507 11.07 11.37 7.44
C LYS A 507 9.79 10.63 7.03
N SER A 508 8.74 11.37 6.70
CA SER A 508 7.46 10.79 6.27
C SER A 508 7.61 10.01 4.97
N ILE A 509 8.50 10.44 4.06
CA ILE A 509 8.80 9.71 2.83
C ILE A 509 9.46 8.37 3.15
N LEU A 510 10.36 8.28 4.14
CA LEU A 510 10.90 6.99 4.58
C LEU A 510 9.79 6.06 5.07
N ALA A 511 8.85 6.56 5.88
CA ALA A 511 7.72 5.76 6.35
C ALA A 511 6.81 5.27 5.21
N GLU A 512 6.61 6.09 4.18
CA GLU A 512 5.86 5.69 2.98
C GLU A 512 6.62 4.64 2.15
N ILE A 513 7.94 4.79 1.96
CA ILE A 513 8.77 3.79 1.28
C ILE A 513 8.76 2.47 2.05
N ALA A 514 8.90 2.53 3.37
CA ALA A 514 8.80 1.35 4.24
C ALA A 514 7.44 0.66 4.11
N THR A 515 6.35 1.44 3.99
CA THR A 515 5.00 0.93 3.76
C THR A 515 4.90 0.22 2.40
N LEU A 516 5.42 0.82 1.34
CA LEU A 516 5.45 0.20 0.00
C LEU A 516 6.25 -1.12 0.00
N LEU A 517 7.38 -1.17 0.71
CA LEU A 517 8.20 -2.38 0.81
C LEU A 517 7.54 -3.49 1.65
N ALA A 518 6.84 -3.13 2.72
CA ALA A 518 6.07 -4.09 3.51
C ALA A 518 4.82 -4.61 2.77
N GLY A 519 4.29 -3.82 1.83
CA GLY A 519 2.95 -3.94 1.25
C GLY A 519 1.94 -3.09 2.04
N GLU A 520 1.12 -2.30 1.36
CA GLU A 520 0.20 -1.34 2.01
C GLU A 520 -0.76 -2.02 2.99
N ASP A 521 -1.31 -3.17 2.63
CA ASP A 521 -2.21 -3.98 3.49
C ASP A 521 -1.51 -4.61 4.70
N ASN A 522 -0.18 -4.62 4.75
CA ASN A 522 0.61 -5.26 5.79
C ASN A 522 1.19 -4.24 6.79
N ALA A 523 0.91 -2.95 6.59
CA ALA A 523 1.36 -1.86 7.44
C ALA A 523 0.17 -1.25 8.20
N THR A 524 0.42 -0.90 9.46
CA THR A 524 -0.55 -0.16 10.29
C THR A 524 0.12 0.99 11.01
N SER A 525 -0.68 1.96 11.45
CA SER A 525 -0.22 3.03 12.34
C SER A 525 -0.82 2.82 13.74
N ALA A 526 0.00 3.02 14.75
CA ALA A 526 -0.38 2.89 16.15
C ALA A 526 0.29 3.96 16.99
N THR A 527 -0.06 4.03 18.27
CA THR A 527 0.69 4.79 19.28
C THR A 527 1.47 3.80 20.14
N ILE A 528 2.44 4.31 20.89
CA ILE A 528 3.19 3.45 21.81
C ILE A 528 2.29 2.93 22.94
N GLU A 529 1.27 3.68 23.34
CA GLU A 529 0.25 3.23 24.30
C GLU A 529 -0.49 1.98 23.77
N THR A 530 -0.73 1.90 22.46
CA THR A 530 -1.32 0.71 21.82
C THR A 530 -0.41 -0.52 22.02
N LEU A 531 0.91 -0.34 21.94
CA LEU A 531 1.86 -1.43 22.21
C LEU A 531 1.88 -1.84 23.70
N GLU A 532 1.63 -0.91 24.62
CA GLU A 532 1.63 -1.16 26.04
C GLU A 532 0.31 -1.77 26.55
N SER A 533 -0.80 -1.56 25.85
CA SER A 533 -2.14 -1.99 26.23
C SER A 533 -2.47 -3.39 25.69
N PRO A 534 -2.66 -4.42 26.54
CA PRO A 534 -3.09 -5.74 26.09
C PRO A 534 -4.37 -5.72 25.24
N ARG A 535 -5.28 -4.79 25.52
CA ARG A 535 -6.54 -4.65 24.80
C ARG A 535 -6.36 -4.14 23.38
N GLU A 536 -5.53 -3.12 23.22
CA GLU A 536 -5.34 -2.45 21.92
C GLU A 536 -4.41 -3.23 21.01
N ARG A 537 -3.52 -4.08 21.55
CA ARG A 537 -2.65 -4.97 20.77
C ARG A 537 -3.40 -5.88 19.83
N ALA A 538 -4.68 -6.19 20.11
CA ALA A 538 -5.50 -7.00 19.23
C ALA A 538 -5.59 -6.43 17.79
N ALA A 539 -5.52 -5.10 17.65
CA ALA A 539 -5.54 -4.41 16.36
C ALA A 539 -4.21 -4.50 15.59
N LEU A 540 -3.13 -4.97 16.23
CA LEU A 540 -1.80 -5.06 15.62
C LEU A 540 -1.48 -6.45 15.04
N ILE A 541 -2.33 -7.43 15.32
CA ILE A 541 -2.10 -8.81 14.91
C ILE A 541 -2.28 -8.94 13.40
N GLY A 542 -1.30 -9.55 12.74
CA GLY A 542 -1.31 -9.79 11.29
C GLY A 542 -0.51 -8.79 10.45
N PHE A 543 -0.10 -7.68 11.04
CA PHE A 543 0.75 -6.69 10.36
C PHE A 543 2.24 -7.02 10.49
N SER A 544 3.03 -6.70 9.46
CA SER A 544 4.49 -6.84 9.46
C SER A 544 5.24 -5.53 9.69
N LEU A 545 4.55 -4.39 9.55
CA LEU A 545 5.09 -3.06 9.83
C LEU A 545 4.11 -2.29 10.73
N ILE A 546 4.61 -1.81 11.87
CA ILE A 546 3.87 -0.92 12.77
C ILE A 546 4.57 0.42 12.79
N ARG A 547 3.91 1.45 12.28
CA ARG A 547 4.39 2.83 12.28
C ARG A 547 3.90 3.56 13.52
N LEU A 548 4.80 4.26 14.19
CA LEU A 548 4.52 5.09 15.35
C LEU A 548 4.80 6.57 15.02
N PRO A 549 3.83 7.31 14.46
CA PRO A 549 4.01 8.72 14.17
C PRO A 549 3.87 9.57 15.43
N ASP A 550 4.67 10.63 15.55
CA ASP A 550 4.55 11.72 16.53
C ASP A 550 4.48 11.27 18.00
N GLN A 551 5.40 10.39 18.43
CA GLN A 551 5.47 9.86 19.79
C GLN A 551 6.32 10.70 20.76
N GLU A 552 6.66 11.92 20.42
CA GLU A 552 7.59 12.79 21.17
C GLU A 552 7.18 13.07 22.63
N LYS A 553 5.89 13.10 22.89
CA LYS A 553 5.34 13.41 24.22
C LYS A 553 5.24 12.20 25.13
N TRP A 554 5.43 11.02 24.60
CA TRP A 554 5.33 9.79 25.38
C TRP A 554 6.58 9.60 26.25
N SER A 555 6.36 9.15 27.49
CA SER A 555 7.42 8.80 28.42
C SER A 555 6.99 7.59 29.26
N GLY A 556 7.76 6.51 29.18
CA GLY A 556 7.46 5.25 29.87
C GLY A 556 8.63 4.28 29.80
N ASP A 557 8.45 3.06 30.35
CA ASP A 557 9.50 2.04 30.36
C ASP A 557 9.54 1.17 29.09
N GLY A 558 8.52 1.26 28.22
CA GLY A 558 8.43 0.54 26.96
C GLY A 558 8.34 -0.97 27.12
N ALA A 559 7.61 -1.47 28.12
CA ALA A 559 7.50 -2.90 28.38
C ALA A 559 6.89 -3.67 27.18
N GLY A 560 5.81 -3.17 26.60
CA GLY A 560 5.18 -3.72 25.41
C GLY A 560 6.06 -3.64 24.19
N LEU A 561 6.69 -2.49 23.96
CA LEU A 561 7.68 -2.31 22.89
C LEU A 561 8.84 -3.32 23.03
N LYS A 562 9.38 -3.50 24.25
CA LYS A 562 10.45 -4.47 24.52
C LYS A 562 10.02 -5.92 24.23
N ALA A 563 8.81 -6.28 24.64
CA ALA A 563 8.28 -7.62 24.42
C ALA A 563 8.04 -7.91 22.94
N ILE A 564 7.38 -6.99 22.22
CA ILE A 564 7.10 -7.16 20.78
C ILE A 564 8.41 -7.22 19.99
N THR A 565 9.33 -6.28 20.21
CA THR A 565 10.65 -6.29 19.53
C THR A 565 11.54 -7.43 19.97
N GLY A 566 11.34 -7.97 21.19
CA GLY A 566 12.01 -9.16 21.68
C GLY A 566 11.57 -10.45 21.00
N GLY A 567 10.41 -10.42 20.35
CA GLY A 567 9.77 -11.61 19.80
C GLY A 567 9.11 -12.47 20.87
N ASP A 568 8.76 -11.88 22.02
CA ASP A 568 8.08 -12.54 23.10
C ASP A 568 6.57 -12.66 22.82
N ALA A 569 5.92 -13.67 23.39
CA ALA A 569 4.49 -13.77 23.39
C ALA A 569 3.91 -12.67 24.32
N VAL A 570 3.02 -11.86 23.80
CA VAL A 570 2.37 -10.77 24.54
C VAL A 570 0.90 -11.10 24.81
N SER A 571 0.42 -10.68 25.98
CA SER A 571 -1.01 -10.81 26.31
C SER A 571 -1.84 -9.91 25.41
N VAL A 572 -2.91 -10.47 24.87
CA VAL A 572 -3.92 -9.79 24.04
C VAL A 572 -5.28 -10.04 24.67
N ASP A 573 -6.01 -8.96 24.98
CA ASP A 573 -7.30 -8.99 25.69
C ASP A 573 -8.39 -8.29 24.85
N PRO A 574 -8.89 -8.93 23.77
CA PRO A 574 -9.89 -8.33 22.90
C PRO A 574 -11.22 -8.17 23.65
N LYS A 575 -11.94 -7.10 23.36
CA LYS A 575 -13.26 -6.85 23.95
C LYS A 575 -14.23 -8.00 23.68
N TYR A 576 -14.89 -8.50 24.72
CA TYR A 576 -15.87 -9.59 24.67
C TYR A 576 -15.32 -10.97 24.26
N ARG A 577 -14.04 -11.23 24.51
CA ARG A 577 -13.40 -12.52 24.29
C ARG A 577 -12.41 -12.82 25.42
N ASP A 578 -12.06 -14.09 25.54
CA ASP A 578 -11.02 -14.49 26.48
C ASP A 578 -9.66 -13.94 26.06
N ALA A 579 -8.87 -13.52 27.07
CA ALA A 579 -7.52 -13.09 26.84
C ALA A 579 -6.63 -14.28 26.39
N TYR A 580 -5.74 -14.02 25.46
CA TYR A 580 -4.80 -15.02 24.95
C TYR A 580 -3.41 -14.42 24.76
N SER A 581 -2.42 -15.29 24.57
CA SER A 581 -1.07 -14.87 24.21
C SER A 581 -0.86 -14.93 22.71
N ALA A 582 -0.25 -13.91 22.11
CA ALA A 582 0.07 -13.87 20.69
C ALA A 582 1.47 -13.33 20.42
N TYR A 583 2.04 -13.73 19.29
CA TYR A 583 3.25 -13.13 18.73
C TYR A 583 2.85 -12.03 17.74
N ILE A 584 3.53 -10.89 17.80
CA ILE A 584 3.38 -9.79 16.84
C ILE A 584 4.68 -9.67 16.04
N PRO A 585 4.82 -10.40 14.92
CA PRO A 585 6.06 -10.47 14.14
C PRO A 585 6.17 -9.25 13.20
N ALA A 586 6.31 -8.07 13.77
CA ALA A 586 6.33 -6.81 13.05
C ALA A 586 7.59 -6.00 13.33
N VAL A 587 8.10 -5.33 12.30
CA VAL A 587 9.09 -4.26 12.44
C VAL A 587 8.40 -3.01 12.94
N ILE A 588 8.96 -2.37 13.95
CA ILE A 588 8.44 -1.11 14.50
C ILE A 588 9.28 0.04 13.96
N LEU A 589 8.60 1.04 13.39
CA LEU A 589 9.18 2.25 12.83
C LEU A 589 8.53 3.49 13.47
N ALA A 590 9.27 4.15 14.36
CA ALA A 590 8.86 5.43 14.94
C ALA A 590 9.38 6.60 14.10
N VAL A 591 8.53 7.60 13.87
CA VAL A 591 8.86 8.80 13.09
C VAL A 591 8.48 10.04 13.88
N ASN A 592 9.48 10.74 14.39
CA ASN A 592 9.31 11.85 15.32
C ASN A 592 10.14 13.08 14.90
N ASN A 593 9.78 14.28 15.36
CA ASN A 593 10.68 15.43 15.23
C ASN A 593 11.79 15.38 16.30
N ASN A 594 11.41 15.01 17.52
CA ASN A 594 12.34 14.82 18.64
C ASN A 594 12.37 13.34 19.07
N PRO A 595 13.47 12.86 19.64
CA PRO A 595 13.58 11.48 20.07
C PRO A 595 12.64 11.15 21.23
N MET A 596 12.12 9.93 21.24
CA MET A 596 11.28 9.43 22.35
C MET A 596 12.08 9.36 23.66
N ARG A 597 11.38 9.59 24.78
CA ARG A 597 11.97 9.55 26.13
C ARG A 597 11.58 8.26 26.83
N PHE A 598 12.56 7.45 27.18
CA PHE A 598 12.36 6.20 27.91
C PHE A 598 12.83 6.31 29.36
N THR A 599 11.99 5.81 30.28
CA THR A 599 12.36 5.71 31.69
C THR A 599 13.04 4.38 32.02
N ASP A 600 13.18 3.48 31.04
CA ASP A 600 13.88 2.21 31.19
C ASP A 600 15.37 2.44 31.48
N ARG A 601 15.81 1.98 32.65
CA ARG A 601 17.22 2.05 33.10
C ARG A 601 17.91 0.69 33.06
N SER A 602 17.23 -0.35 32.53
CA SER A 602 17.79 -1.69 32.38
C SER A 602 18.54 -1.91 31.08
N GLY A 603 18.47 -0.95 30.14
CA GLY A 603 19.04 -1.05 28.80
C GLY A 603 18.21 -1.90 27.83
N GLY A 604 17.04 -2.31 28.25
CA GLY A 604 16.15 -3.14 27.42
C GLY A 604 15.70 -2.44 26.16
N VAL A 605 15.39 -1.14 26.25
CA VAL A 605 15.01 -0.31 25.09
C VAL A 605 16.26 0.09 24.32
N SER A 606 17.29 0.59 24.99
CA SER A 606 18.48 1.17 24.32
C SER A 606 19.17 0.19 23.39
N ARG A 607 19.35 -1.06 23.80
CA ARG A 607 19.97 -2.10 22.97
C ARG A 607 19.14 -2.53 21.74
N ARG A 608 17.90 -2.08 21.64
CA ARG A 608 16.99 -2.36 20.54
C ARG A 608 16.76 -1.18 19.59
N ARG A 609 17.13 0.01 20.05
CA ARG A 609 16.79 1.30 19.41
C ARG A 609 17.84 1.69 18.38
N VAL A 610 17.47 1.79 17.13
CA VAL A 610 18.30 2.33 16.04
C VAL A 610 17.79 3.72 15.69
N ILE A 611 18.59 4.75 15.99
CA ILE A 611 18.25 6.15 15.71
C ILE A 611 18.89 6.54 14.37
N ILE A 612 18.07 7.06 13.45
CA ILE A 612 18.50 7.63 12.18
C ILE A 612 18.03 9.07 12.15
N HIS A 613 18.96 10.02 12.13
CA HIS A 613 18.63 11.44 12.20
C HIS A 613 18.67 12.10 10.82
N PHE A 614 17.62 12.82 10.44
CA PHE A 614 17.51 13.58 9.20
C PHE A 614 17.69 15.07 9.54
N PRO A 615 18.90 15.65 9.47
CA PRO A 615 19.17 16.99 9.99
C PRO A 615 18.65 18.10 9.08
N GLU A 616 18.55 17.87 7.77
CA GLU A 616 18.27 18.90 6.78
C GLU A 616 16.78 19.10 6.56
N GLN A 617 16.32 20.33 6.67
CA GLN A 617 14.96 20.70 6.32
C GLN A 617 14.86 21.05 4.83
N ILE A 618 13.91 20.44 4.14
CA ILE A 618 13.63 20.71 2.73
C ILE A 618 12.83 22.01 2.62
N ALA A 619 13.32 22.96 1.82
CA ALA A 619 12.61 24.21 1.57
C ALA A 619 11.22 23.92 0.94
N PRO A 620 10.17 24.69 1.27
CA PRO A 620 8.82 24.44 0.78
C PRO A 620 8.73 24.36 -0.75
N GLU A 621 9.55 25.13 -1.46
CA GLU A 621 9.61 25.22 -2.92
C GLU A 621 10.22 23.98 -3.57
N GLU A 622 11.05 23.25 -2.83
CA GLU A 622 11.72 22.02 -3.29
C GLU A 622 10.93 20.75 -2.98
N ARG A 623 9.84 20.87 -2.21
CA ARG A 623 9.01 19.72 -1.84
C ARG A 623 8.20 19.24 -3.02
N ASP A 624 8.38 17.98 -3.38
CA ASP A 624 7.62 17.31 -4.43
C ASP A 624 6.42 16.56 -3.82
N PRO A 625 5.18 17.04 -4.02
CA PRO A 625 3.99 16.36 -3.48
C PRO A 625 3.74 14.97 -4.09
N GLN A 626 4.35 14.67 -5.25
CA GLN A 626 4.21 13.41 -5.96
C GLN A 626 5.41 12.47 -5.74
N LEU A 627 6.31 12.80 -4.82
CA LEU A 627 7.54 12.04 -4.62
C LEU A 627 7.26 10.57 -4.25
N LYS A 628 6.25 10.30 -3.41
CA LYS A 628 5.80 8.95 -3.08
C LYS A 628 5.45 8.16 -4.34
N ASP A 629 4.61 8.72 -5.20
CA ASP A 629 4.13 8.03 -6.41
C ASP A 629 5.27 7.78 -7.41
N LYS A 630 6.21 8.72 -7.52
CA LYS A 630 7.41 8.57 -8.34
C LYS A 630 8.31 7.44 -7.83
N ILE A 631 8.55 7.40 -6.51
CA ILE A 631 9.32 6.33 -5.87
C ILE A 631 8.60 4.98 -5.98
N ALA A 632 7.27 4.95 -5.88
CA ALA A 632 6.50 3.73 -6.08
C ALA A 632 6.70 3.13 -7.47
N CYS A 633 6.88 3.95 -8.51
CA CYS A 633 7.24 3.48 -9.85
C CYS A 633 8.66 2.90 -9.94
N GLU A 634 9.56 3.28 -9.04
CA GLU A 634 10.95 2.82 -8.94
C GLU A 634 11.11 1.60 -8.00
N LEU A 635 10.04 1.17 -7.34
CA LEU A 635 10.08 0.20 -6.23
C LEU A 635 10.72 -1.13 -6.62
N ALA A 636 10.48 -1.63 -7.83
CA ALA A 636 11.08 -2.87 -8.31
C ALA A 636 12.60 -2.80 -8.39
N ILE A 637 13.15 -1.63 -8.78
CA ILE A 637 14.60 -1.37 -8.83
C ILE A 637 15.15 -1.31 -7.40
N ILE A 638 14.47 -0.58 -6.51
CA ILE A 638 14.85 -0.46 -5.11
C ILE A 638 14.94 -1.85 -4.45
N VAL A 639 13.94 -2.70 -4.67
CA VAL A 639 13.91 -4.09 -4.15
C VAL A 639 15.11 -4.87 -4.67
N ARG A 640 15.41 -4.85 -5.99
CA ARG A 640 16.56 -5.56 -6.55
C ARG A 640 17.87 -5.11 -5.94
N GLN A 641 18.06 -3.78 -5.81
CA GLN A 641 19.27 -3.22 -5.24
C GLN A 641 19.43 -3.56 -3.75
N LEU A 642 18.35 -3.52 -2.97
CA LEU A 642 18.35 -3.98 -1.57
C LEU A 642 18.73 -5.46 -1.47
N MET A 643 18.16 -6.30 -2.33
CA MET A 643 18.46 -7.75 -2.34
C MET A 643 19.89 -8.05 -2.79
N GLN A 644 20.44 -7.25 -3.70
CA GLN A 644 21.82 -7.39 -4.16
C GLN A 644 22.80 -6.94 -3.09
N GLN A 645 22.59 -5.77 -2.48
CA GLN A 645 23.46 -5.19 -1.46
C GLN A 645 23.48 -6.05 -0.17
N PHE A 646 22.30 -6.56 0.21
CA PHE A 646 22.14 -7.38 1.42
C PHE A 646 21.82 -8.83 1.08
N SER A 647 22.55 -9.40 0.11
CA SER A 647 22.50 -10.82 -0.21
C SER A 647 22.85 -11.70 1.00
N ASP A 648 23.76 -11.22 1.88
CA ASP A 648 23.86 -11.65 3.25
C ASP A 648 23.11 -10.70 4.19
N PRO A 649 21.95 -11.07 4.75
CA PRO A 649 21.18 -10.24 5.66
C PRO A 649 21.94 -9.77 6.91
N MET A 650 23.03 -10.48 7.30
CA MET A 650 23.82 -10.10 8.46
C MET A 650 24.60 -8.81 8.24
N THR A 651 24.92 -8.46 6.99
CA THR A 651 25.53 -7.16 6.64
C THR A 651 24.62 -6.00 7.05
N ALA A 652 23.32 -6.06 6.69
CA ALA A 652 22.35 -5.04 7.09
C ALA A 652 22.19 -4.96 8.62
N ARG A 653 22.12 -6.11 9.29
CA ARG A 653 22.04 -6.17 10.76
C ARG A 653 23.24 -5.49 11.42
N THR A 654 24.45 -5.75 10.93
CA THR A 654 25.68 -5.17 11.45
C THR A 654 25.70 -3.65 11.29
N LEU A 655 25.29 -3.12 10.14
CA LEU A 655 25.15 -1.68 9.91
C LEU A 655 24.19 -1.03 10.91
N LEU A 656 23.02 -1.64 11.13
CA LEU A 656 22.03 -1.13 12.08
C LEU A 656 22.54 -1.19 13.54
N GLN A 657 23.28 -2.22 13.89
CA GLN A 657 23.90 -2.33 15.21
C GLN A 657 25.04 -1.32 15.41
N SER A 658 25.83 -1.04 14.37
CA SER A 658 26.85 0.02 14.42
C SER A 658 26.21 1.39 14.60
N GLN A 659 25.09 1.66 13.92
CA GLN A 659 24.35 2.90 14.05
C GLN A 659 23.81 3.16 15.47
N GLN A 660 23.47 2.10 16.24
CA GLN A 660 23.00 2.26 17.63
C GLN A 660 24.00 2.99 18.54
N ASN A 661 25.29 2.81 18.26
CA ASN A 661 26.41 3.37 19.06
C ASN A 661 27.19 4.42 18.27
N SER A 662 26.66 4.92 17.14
CA SER A 662 27.30 5.98 16.39
C SER A 662 27.28 7.32 17.15
N ASP A 663 28.21 8.20 16.81
CA ASP A 663 28.26 9.55 17.39
C ASP A 663 26.95 10.32 17.16
N GLU A 664 26.30 10.11 16.02
CA GLU A 664 24.99 10.67 15.72
C GLU A 664 23.93 10.17 16.71
N ALA A 665 23.85 8.85 16.93
CA ALA A 665 22.86 8.28 17.86
C ALA A 665 23.15 8.71 19.31
N LEU A 666 24.41 8.79 19.70
CA LEU A 666 24.82 9.27 21.01
C LEU A 666 24.44 10.74 21.21
N SER A 667 24.69 11.59 20.21
CA SER A 667 24.32 13.01 20.26
C SER A 667 22.81 13.19 20.46
N ILE A 668 21.99 12.47 19.70
CA ILE A 668 20.53 12.53 19.81
C ILE A 668 20.03 12.02 21.18
N LYS A 669 20.68 10.99 21.74
CA LYS A 669 20.36 10.49 23.09
C LYS A 669 20.71 11.51 24.17
N ARG A 670 21.84 12.24 23.99
CA ARG A 670 22.25 13.32 24.87
C ARG A 670 21.23 14.44 24.91
N ASP A 671 20.76 14.88 23.77
CA ASP A 671 19.75 15.94 23.66
C ASP A 671 18.41 15.55 24.33
N ALA A 672 18.09 14.24 24.36
CA ALA A 672 16.84 13.72 24.91
C ALA A 672 16.88 13.44 26.43
N ASP A 673 18.03 13.04 26.99
CA ASP A 673 18.18 12.65 28.39
C ASP A 673 19.35 13.39 29.06
N PRO A 674 19.06 14.37 29.89
CA PRO A 674 20.09 15.14 30.62
C PRO A 674 21.03 14.27 31.47
N THR A 675 20.52 13.13 32.01
CA THR A 675 21.38 12.21 32.78
C THR A 675 22.36 11.48 31.83
N PHE A 676 21.89 11.11 30.66
CA PHE A 676 22.75 10.53 29.63
C PHE A 676 23.79 11.54 29.14
N ASP A 677 23.39 12.81 28.90
CA ASP A 677 24.32 13.86 28.54
C ASP A 677 25.38 14.09 29.63
N PHE A 678 24.98 14.13 30.91
CA PHE A 678 25.93 14.20 32.03
C PHE A 678 26.98 13.07 31.96
N CYS A 679 26.60 11.85 31.59
CA CYS A 679 27.56 10.74 31.48
C CYS A 679 28.62 10.97 30.41
N GLY A 680 28.36 11.81 29.39
CA GLY A 680 29.34 12.20 28.37
C GLY A 680 30.51 13.03 28.92
N TYR A 681 30.37 13.62 30.12
CA TYR A 681 31.44 14.35 30.80
C TYR A 681 32.31 13.46 31.73
N LEU A 682 32.05 12.17 31.74
CA LEU A 682 32.77 11.21 32.58
C LEU A 682 33.80 10.43 31.80
N GLU A 683 34.85 10.00 32.48
CA GLU A 683 35.80 9.00 32.02
C GLU A 683 35.99 7.90 33.06
N ALA A 684 36.37 6.72 32.59
CA ALA A 684 36.57 5.56 33.46
C ALA A 684 38.09 5.32 33.66
N LEU A 685 38.51 5.33 34.90
CA LEU A 685 39.88 4.98 35.29
C LEU A 685 40.03 3.45 35.31
N PRO A 686 41.27 2.92 35.08
CA PRO A 686 41.54 1.48 35.13
C PRO A 686 41.28 0.82 36.50
N GLN A 687 41.32 1.60 37.57
CA GLN A 687 41.11 1.16 38.96
C GLN A 687 40.00 1.95 39.66
N THR A 688 39.38 1.38 40.69
CA THR A 688 38.31 2.02 41.47
C THR A 688 38.87 3.04 42.45
N ASN A 689 39.57 4.05 41.96
CA ASN A 689 40.20 5.13 42.72
C ASN A 689 39.67 6.53 42.25
N GLY A 690 38.58 6.56 41.51
CA GLY A 690 37.91 7.79 41.10
C GLY A 690 36.99 8.38 42.19
N MET A 691 36.01 9.16 41.75
CA MET A 691 35.10 9.89 42.61
C MET A 691 34.27 8.94 43.53
N PHE A 692 33.94 9.41 44.72
CA PHE A 692 32.97 8.72 45.57
C PHE A 692 31.55 8.97 45.02
N MET A 693 30.63 8.04 45.25
CA MET A 693 29.22 8.23 44.85
C MET A 693 28.59 9.45 45.54
N GLY A 694 28.80 9.62 46.81
CA GLY A 694 28.23 10.71 47.60
C GLY A 694 26.72 10.55 47.86
N ASN A 695 26.13 11.52 48.54
CA ASN A 695 24.68 11.66 48.72
C ASN A 695 24.29 13.15 48.90
N ALA A 696 23.02 13.47 48.73
CA ALA A 696 22.52 14.85 48.76
C ALA A 696 22.65 15.55 50.15
N ASN A 697 22.87 14.80 51.23
CA ASN A 697 22.93 15.33 52.59
C ASN A 697 24.32 15.84 52.96
N ILE A 698 25.34 15.63 52.15
CA ILE A 698 26.69 16.15 52.35
C ILE A 698 26.71 17.61 51.90
N ILE A 699 26.94 18.52 52.83
CA ILE A 699 26.97 19.97 52.58
C ILE A 699 28.32 20.52 53.10
N PRO A 700 28.99 21.41 52.37
CA PRO A 700 28.64 21.91 51.02
C PRO A 700 28.79 20.82 49.91
N ARG A 701 28.13 21.03 48.78
CA ARG A 701 28.30 20.14 47.60
C ARG A 701 29.76 20.21 47.11
N GLN A 702 30.29 19.03 46.81
CA GLN A 702 31.67 18.84 46.31
C GLN A 702 31.66 18.12 44.98
N PRO A 703 31.36 18.78 43.86
CA PRO A 703 31.13 18.13 42.57
C PRO A 703 32.39 17.49 41.97
N ARG A 704 33.57 17.81 42.45
CA ARG A 704 34.83 17.16 42.02
C ARG A 704 35.18 15.91 42.81
N ASN A 705 34.57 15.73 43.99
CA ASN A 705 34.82 14.59 44.86
C ASN A 705 33.71 13.55 44.85
N TYR A 706 32.47 13.98 44.62
CA TYR A 706 31.28 13.14 44.69
C TYR A 706 30.54 13.16 43.33
N LEU A 707 30.39 12.02 42.73
CA LEU A 707 29.74 11.85 41.43
C LEU A 707 28.29 12.32 41.42
N TYR A 708 27.51 12.02 42.47
CA TYR A 708 26.14 12.48 42.58
C TYR A 708 26.02 13.99 42.79
N HIS A 709 27.03 14.62 43.42
CA HIS A 709 27.08 16.09 43.55
C HIS A 709 27.39 16.73 42.18
N ALA A 710 28.30 16.15 41.41
CA ALA A 710 28.55 16.60 40.04
C ALA A 710 27.28 16.56 39.20
N TYR A 711 26.53 15.44 39.26
CA TYR A 711 25.23 15.32 38.60
C TYR A 711 24.23 16.38 39.04
N LEU A 712 24.08 16.62 40.36
CA LEU A 712 23.16 17.64 40.86
C LEU A 712 23.52 19.05 40.41
N VAL A 713 24.81 19.39 40.41
CA VAL A 713 25.32 20.70 39.96
C VAL A 713 25.09 20.85 38.45
N TYR A 714 25.35 19.79 37.67
CA TYR A 714 25.08 19.78 36.24
C TYR A 714 23.60 20.05 35.93
N MET A 715 22.68 19.33 36.63
CA MET A 715 21.24 19.48 36.42
C MET A 715 20.76 20.89 36.79
N GLU A 716 21.27 21.45 37.87
CA GLU A 716 20.93 22.80 38.34
C GLU A 716 21.46 23.89 37.39
N ALA A 717 22.71 23.79 36.95
CA ALA A 717 23.33 24.75 36.05
C ALA A 717 22.64 24.80 34.68
N ASN A 718 22.11 23.67 34.21
CA ASN A 718 21.37 23.60 32.95
C ASN A 718 19.84 23.78 33.13
N GLY A 719 19.36 24.14 34.33
CA GLY A 719 17.95 24.46 34.59
C GLY A 719 17.00 23.25 34.57
N TYR A 720 17.48 22.04 34.72
CA TYR A 720 16.65 20.85 34.76
C TYR A 720 15.97 20.66 36.12
N LYS A 721 14.65 20.64 36.12
CA LYS A 721 13.86 20.57 37.36
C LYS A 721 13.72 19.15 37.95
N HIS A 722 13.79 18.12 37.10
CA HIS A 722 13.60 16.73 37.47
C HIS A 722 14.93 16.00 37.61
N VAL A 723 15.43 15.90 38.81
CA VAL A 723 16.65 15.15 39.15
C VAL A 723 16.32 13.74 39.63
N LEU A 724 17.12 12.77 39.21
CA LEU A 724 16.98 11.39 39.68
C LEU A 724 17.42 11.32 41.16
N SER A 725 16.72 10.47 41.94
CA SER A 725 17.22 10.12 43.30
C SER A 725 18.56 9.37 43.18
N LEU A 726 19.37 9.44 44.24
CA LEU A 726 20.65 8.73 44.27
C LEU A 726 20.53 7.25 43.88
N LYS A 727 19.47 6.57 44.31
CA LYS A 727 19.19 5.17 44.00
C LYS A 727 18.96 5.01 42.49
N MET A 728 18.12 5.82 41.87
CA MET A 728 17.79 5.72 40.45
C MET A 728 18.97 6.15 39.56
N PHE A 729 19.72 7.17 39.99
CA PHE A 729 20.97 7.57 39.31
C PHE A 729 21.97 6.42 39.31
N GLY A 730 22.25 5.80 40.46
CA GLY A 730 23.20 4.70 40.59
C GLY A 730 22.77 3.42 39.86
N LEU A 731 21.45 3.18 39.67
CA LEU A 731 20.95 2.04 38.88
C LEU A 731 21.10 2.28 37.40
N GLY A 732 20.89 3.49 36.89
CA GLY A 732 20.99 3.83 35.46
C GLY A 732 22.43 4.00 34.96
N LEU A 733 23.33 4.40 35.86
CA LEU A 733 24.69 4.78 35.51
C LEU A 733 25.49 3.70 34.72
N PRO A 734 25.53 2.39 35.13
CA PRO A 734 26.32 1.38 34.43
C PRO A 734 25.92 1.20 32.96
N MET A 735 24.62 1.30 32.70
CA MET A 735 24.10 1.14 31.34
C MET A 735 24.44 2.35 30.46
N MET A 736 24.23 3.57 30.97
CA MET A 736 24.53 4.80 30.23
C MET A 736 26.01 4.88 29.88
N LEU A 737 26.89 4.54 30.83
CA LEU A 737 28.34 4.51 30.62
C LEU A 737 28.76 3.47 29.59
N LYS A 738 28.10 2.31 29.58
CA LYS A 738 28.36 1.27 28.59
C LYS A 738 28.11 1.76 27.16
N GLU A 739 27.10 2.61 26.94
CA GLU A 739 26.84 3.21 25.62
C GLU A 739 27.94 4.18 25.18
N TYR A 740 28.65 4.79 26.14
CA TYR A 740 29.88 5.57 25.87
C TYR A 740 31.14 4.71 25.77
N GLY A 741 31.01 3.38 25.80
CA GLY A 741 32.16 2.47 25.81
C GLY A 741 32.93 2.46 27.13
N LEU A 742 32.37 3.03 28.20
CA LEU A 742 33.02 3.12 29.51
C LEU A 742 32.63 1.93 30.40
N ASN A 743 33.63 1.30 31.00
CA ASN A 743 33.41 0.26 32.00
C ASN A 743 33.23 0.89 33.38
N TYR A 744 32.12 0.59 34.05
CA TYR A 744 31.83 1.07 35.41
C TYR A 744 32.13 0.01 36.43
N ASP A 745 32.95 0.41 37.46
CA ASP A 745 33.22 -0.40 38.63
C ASP A 745 33.13 0.44 39.90
N LYS A 746 32.87 -0.24 41.01
CA LYS A 746 32.75 0.39 42.35
C LYS A 746 33.21 -0.52 43.45
N ARG A 747 33.77 0.07 44.54
CA ARG A 747 34.14 -0.66 45.77
C ARG A 747 33.57 0.07 46.97
N HIS A 748 33.24 -0.68 48.04
CA HIS A 748 32.87 -0.11 49.32
C HIS A 748 34.10 0.16 50.18
N THR A 749 34.21 1.37 50.69
CA THR A 749 35.30 1.81 51.57
C THR A 749 34.71 2.35 52.86
N LYS A 750 35.56 2.60 53.88
CA LYS A 750 35.13 3.25 55.13
C LYS A 750 34.57 4.65 54.91
N GLN A 751 34.93 5.32 53.80
CA GLN A 751 34.49 6.68 53.46
C GLN A 751 33.25 6.67 52.54
N GLY A 752 32.78 5.49 52.14
CA GLY A 752 31.63 5.34 51.25
C GLY A 752 31.92 4.52 50.00
N THR A 753 31.00 4.51 49.04
CA THR A 753 31.16 3.81 47.77
C THR A 753 32.03 4.64 46.82
N GLN A 754 33.22 4.16 46.52
CA GLN A 754 34.16 4.75 45.57
C GLN A 754 33.96 4.09 44.19
N THR A 755 33.98 4.90 43.13
CA THR A 755 33.83 4.46 41.76
C THR A 755 35.18 4.54 41.00
N ASN A 756 35.23 3.99 39.80
CA ASN A 756 36.33 4.20 38.89
C ASN A 756 36.09 5.39 37.93
N LEU A 757 35.11 6.27 38.22
CA LEU A 757 34.77 7.39 37.33
C LEU A 757 35.38 8.70 37.85
N THR A 758 35.77 9.54 36.91
CA THR A 758 36.17 10.92 37.14
C THR A 758 35.61 11.83 36.05
N LEU A 759 35.62 13.15 36.29
CA LEU A 759 35.30 14.11 35.25
C LEU A 759 36.43 14.24 34.28
N ARG A 760 36.15 14.29 32.99
CA ARG A 760 37.14 14.51 31.93
C ARG A 760 37.86 15.88 32.11
N GLU A 761 39.12 15.94 31.87
CA GLU A 761 39.92 17.18 32.02
C GLU A 761 39.48 18.29 31.05
N ASP A 762 39.03 17.89 29.84
CA ASP A 762 38.53 18.79 28.81
C ASP A 762 37.07 19.21 29.03
N SER A 763 36.39 18.61 30.00
CA SER A 763 34.99 18.86 30.32
C SER A 763 34.77 19.98 31.33
N ASN A 764 35.66 20.94 31.44
CA ASN A 764 35.46 22.20 32.16
C ASN A 764 34.34 23.04 31.51
N GLY A 765 33.17 22.41 31.34
CA GLY A 765 31.96 23.10 30.93
C GLY A 765 31.59 24.21 31.91
N ASP A 766 30.88 25.20 31.41
CA ASP A 766 30.40 26.36 32.22
C ASP A 766 29.59 25.99 33.45
N TRP A 767 29.14 24.71 33.55
CA TRP A 767 28.35 24.19 34.63
C TRP A 767 29.16 23.79 35.87
N LEU A 768 30.45 23.51 35.74
CA LEU A 768 31.26 23.09 36.86
C LEU A 768 31.90 24.33 37.54
N PRO A 769 31.65 24.56 38.85
CA PRO A 769 32.21 25.70 39.56
C PRO A 769 33.73 25.78 39.42
N LYS A 770 34.24 26.94 39.01
CA LYS A 770 35.69 27.20 38.98
C LYS A 770 36.23 27.06 40.40
N CYS A 771 37.40 26.42 40.52
CA CYS A 771 38.14 26.43 41.80
C CYS A 771 38.77 27.82 41.99
N ASP A 772 38.00 28.80 42.41
CA ASP A 772 38.57 30.03 42.92
C ASP A 772 39.14 29.72 44.31
N GLY A 773 40.44 29.95 44.46
CA GLY A 773 41.18 29.74 45.70
C GLY A 773 40.77 30.70 46.81
N SER A 774 39.52 31.13 46.89
CA SER A 774 38.96 31.90 47.98
C SER A 774 38.30 30.94 48.96
N ILE A 775 38.98 30.70 50.05
CA ILE A 775 38.43 30.20 51.32
C ILE A 775 37.33 31.18 51.70
N ALA A 776 36.04 30.79 51.54
CA ALA A 776 34.97 31.51 52.17
C ALA A 776 35.09 31.25 53.67
N THR A 777 35.43 32.26 54.42
CA THR A 777 35.35 32.34 55.88
C THR A 777 33.92 32.18 56.38
#